data_02615cd051b5b4b6be063cc5e4c94b0c
#
_entry.id   02615cd051b5b4b6be063cc5e4c94b0c
#
_cell.length_a   1.000
_cell.length_b   1.000
_cell.length_c   1.000
_cell.angle_alpha   90.00
_cell.angle_beta   90.00
_cell.angle_gamma   90.00
#
_symmetry.space_group_name_H-M   'P 1'
#
loop_
_entity.id
_entity.type
_entity.pdbx_description
1 polymer ?
#
loop_
_entity_poly.entity_id
_entity_poly.type
_entity_poly.pdbx_seq_one_letter_code
_entity_poly.pdbx_strand_id
1 'polypeptide(L)'
;MQNGAIPAGRITSNAGALDHKPATSTINCTVSGVIEDSMTDILDKVHEAGLTLKAGCGIGYEYSTLRPKGAFVAGAGAYTSGPLSFMDIYDRMCFTVSSAGGRRGAQMATFDIAHPDVTDFIKAKREDGRLRQFNLSCLITKDFMEAVKLDSDWKLAFPVTEKEVKEDMLDLTDPKKIVWKNWPVKGKYLTETEGANAGKVACRVYKIIKARRVWDIIMSSTYDYAEPGFILIDRVNEMNNNWFCEDIRTTNPCGEQPLPPYGACLLGSINLTKFVNHPFTDKASFDWDKYKKVISTFTRMLDNVVEVNGLPLGKQRDEIARKRRHGMGYLGLGSTLSMLKMIYGDEKSLEFTEEVTKVLAEVGWEVGIELAKEKGVAPVMNEDFKITAEMIAARPEMKKDGIKIGDKIKGKVLLGKYSRYMQQFPKELQDKIATFGLRFTHHTSIAPTGTISLSLANNASNGIEPSFAHHYSRNVIREGKKTKEKVDVFSFELLAYRQLINDKAMPFSDKEEEKLPEYFIDSSTIKAKAHVDIQAASQKWIDSSISKTINVPTDYDYEDFKNIYLYAYDQGLKGCTTFRFNPEAFQGVLVTEKDLEETTYQFTLDDGGTIEVKGNEEIEYDGETHSAANLYDALKEGYYGKF
;
A
#
# COMPACT_ATOMS: atom_id res chain seq x y z
N MET A 1 10.42 -7.23 21.58
CA MET A 1 9.25 -6.34 21.76
C MET A 1 9.48 -5.31 22.89
N GLN A 2 9.96 -5.69 24.04
CA GLN A 2 10.18 -4.77 25.17
C GLN A 2 11.00 -3.50 24.81
N ASN A 3 12.00 -3.65 23.94
CA ASN A 3 12.87 -2.55 23.48
C ASN A 3 12.33 -1.81 22.23
N GLY A 4 11.08 -2.04 21.83
CA GLY A 4 10.43 -1.30 20.76
C GLY A 4 10.38 -2.02 19.39
N ALA A 5 11.08 -3.14 19.18
CA ALA A 5 10.95 -3.94 17.94
C ALA A 5 9.67 -4.79 17.99
N ILE A 6 8.72 -4.51 17.10
CA ILE A 6 7.41 -5.19 17.08
C ILE A 6 7.24 -5.88 15.73
N PRO A 7 7.36 -7.24 15.67
CA PRO A 7 7.03 -7.98 14.46
C PRO A 7 5.56 -7.81 14.09
N ALA A 8 5.26 -7.88 12.80
CA ALA A 8 3.89 -7.80 12.34
C ALA A 8 2.99 -8.88 12.97
N GLY A 9 1.70 -8.62 13.03
CA GLY A 9 0.73 -9.47 13.71
C GLY A 9 0.78 -10.94 13.27
N ARG A 10 1.09 -11.21 12.00
CA ARG A 10 1.24 -12.60 11.49
C ARG A 10 2.46 -13.32 12.05
N ILE A 11 3.56 -12.61 12.26
CA ILE A 11 4.74 -13.20 12.89
C ILE A 11 4.43 -13.52 14.35
N THR A 12 3.86 -12.56 15.09
CA THR A 12 3.55 -12.74 16.52
C THR A 12 2.51 -13.81 16.79
N SER A 13 1.55 -14.01 15.87
CA SER A 13 0.47 -15.00 16.04
C SER A 13 0.80 -16.40 15.51
N ASN A 14 1.72 -16.52 14.56
CA ASN A 14 1.92 -17.77 13.81
C ASN A 14 3.34 -18.37 13.93
N ALA A 15 4.36 -17.57 14.25
CA ALA A 15 5.71 -18.08 14.45
C ALA A 15 5.75 -19.05 15.64
N GLY A 16 6.17 -20.30 15.40
CA GLY A 16 6.18 -21.35 16.40
C GLY A 16 4.83 -22.01 16.69
N ALA A 17 3.77 -21.67 15.96
CA ALA A 17 2.43 -22.20 16.16
C ALA A 17 2.07 -23.41 15.26
N LEU A 18 3.05 -24.05 14.62
CA LEU A 18 2.83 -25.12 13.63
C LEU A 18 2.02 -26.31 14.16
N ASP A 19 2.17 -26.65 15.44
CA ASP A 19 1.42 -27.75 16.07
C ASP A 19 -0.10 -27.47 16.17
N HIS A 20 -0.46 -26.18 16.26
CA HIS A 20 -1.85 -25.74 16.40
C HIS A 20 -2.43 -25.13 15.12
N LYS A 21 -1.55 -24.60 14.25
CA LYS A 21 -1.92 -23.90 13.02
C LYS A 21 -0.99 -24.30 11.87
N PRO A 22 -1.03 -25.55 11.40
CA PRO A 22 -0.05 -26.08 10.44
C PRO A 22 -0.08 -25.43 9.05
N ALA A 23 -1.17 -24.78 8.68
CA ALA A 23 -1.39 -24.20 7.35
C ALA A 23 -1.42 -22.66 7.37
N THR A 24 -0.66 -22.01 8.27
CA THR A 24 -0.61 -20.55 8.37
C THR A 24 0.76 -20.00 7.99
N SER A 25 0.76 -18.76 7.47
CA SER A 25 1.98 -18.05 7.10
C SER A 25 2.33 -16.96 8.12
N THR A 26 3.63 -16.68 8.26
CA THR A 26 4.15 -15.51 8.98
C THR A 26 4.17 -14.26 8.08
N ILE A 27 3.83 -14.40 6.81
CA ILE A 27 3.84 -13.33 5.81
C ILE A 27 2.53 -12.57 5.83
N ASN A 28 2.60 -11.25 5.76
CA ASN A 28 1.43 -10.36 5.67
C ASN A 28 1.05 -10.04 4.22
N CYS A 29 2.04 -9.83 3.36
CA CYS A 29 1.91 -9.16 2.08
C CYS A 29 2.38 -10.05 0.94
N THR A 30 1.54 -10.21 -0.07
CA THR A 30 1.85 -10.97 -1.29
C THR A 30 1.27 -10.28 -2.51
N VAL A 31 1.74 -10.71 -3.67
CA VAL A 31 1.22 -10.33 -4.98
C VAL A 31 1.03 -11.60 -5.81
N SER A 32 -0.02 -11.64 -6.61
CA SER A 32 -0.31 -12.73 -7.55
C SER A 32 0.75 -12.81 -8.66
N GLY A 33 0.84 -13.96 -9.31
CA GLY A 33 1.43 -14.03 -10.64
C GLY A 33 0.67 -13.16 -11.64
N VAL A 34 1.28 -12.87 -12.79
CA VAL A 34 0.61 -12.19 -13.90
C VAL A 34 -0.62 -13.02 -14.29
N ILE A 35 -1.77 -12.38 -14.44
CA ILE A 35 -3.00 -13.02 -14.91
C ILE A 35 -3.00 -12.96 -16.42
N GLU A 36 -2.83 -14.09 -17.10
CA GLU A 36 -2.92 -14.15 -18.55
C GLU A 36 -4.38 -14.08 -19.00
N ASP A 37 -4.59 -13.48 -20.18
CA ASP A 37 -5.91 -13.30 -20.77
C ASP A 37 -6.45 -14.62 -21.36
N SER A 38 -6.75 -15.56 -20.46
CA SER A 38 -7.37 -16.86 -20.75
C SER A 38 -8.20 -17.33 -19.55
N MET A 39 -9.31 -18.03 -19.81
CA MET A 39 -10.19 -18.55 -18.75
C MET A 39 -9.43 -19.48 -17.81
N THR A 40 -8.56 -20.33 -18.35
CA THR A 40 -7.75 -21.27 -17.56
C THR A 40 -6.89 -20.52 -16.57
N ASP A 41 -6.09 -19.54 -17.02
CA ASP A 41 -5.17 -18.83 -16.12
C ASP A 41 -5.91 -17.94 -15.12
N ILE A 42 -7.03 -17.30 -15.54
CA ILE A 42 -7.89 -16.52 -14.64
C ILE A 42 -8.35 -17.40 -13.46
N LEU A 43 -8.85 -18.61 -13.74
CA LEU A 43 -9.33 -19.54 -12.69
C LEU A 43 -8.20 -20.15 -11.88
N ASP A 44 -7.05 -20.46 -12.48
CA ASP A 44 -5.85 -20.90 -11.77
C ASP A 44 -5.38 -19.84 -10.76
N LYS A 45 -5.42 -18.56 -11.14
CA LYS A 45 -5.09 -17.47 -10.22
C LYS A 45 -6.13 -17.29 -9.11
N VAL A 46 -7.43 -17.54 -9.36
CA VAL A 46 -8.44 -17.60 -8.28
C VAL A 46 -8.10 -18.69 -7.27
N HIS A 47 -7.69 -19.90 -7.77
CA HIS A 47 -7.28 -21.00 -6.91
C HIS A 47 -6.04 -20.63 -6.06
N GLU A 48 -4.97 -20.13 -6.71
CA GLU A 48 -3.75 -19.66 -6.03
C GLU A 48 -4.06 -18.59 -4.97
N ALA A 49 -4.95 -17.65 -5.29
CA ALA A 49 -5.40 -16.59 -4.39
C ALA A 49 -6.16 -17.15 -3.18
N GLY A 50 -7.06 -18.10 -3.38
CA GLY A 50 -7.82 -18.75 -2.31
C GLY A 50 -6.90 -19.43 -1.28
N LEU A 51 -5.87 -20.13 -1.74
CA LEU A 51 -4.85 -20.75 -0.87
C LEU A 51 -4.05 -19.69 -0.10
N THR A 52 -3.68 -18.60 -0.76
CA THR A 52 -2.90 -17.51 -0.17
C THR A 52 -3.71 -16.78 0.92
N LEU A 53 -4.97 -16.45 0.65
CA LEU A 53 -5.88 -15.83 1.61
C LEU A 53 -6.16 -16.76 2.80
N LYS A 54 -6.37 -18.06 2.55
CA LYS A 54 -6.54 -19.06 3.62
C LYS A 54 -5.33 -19.14 4.54
N ALA A 55 -4.11 -19.01 4.01
CA ALA A 55 -2.88 -18.94 4.82
C ALA A 55 -2.76 -17.63 5.62
N GLY A 56 -3.63 -16.67 5.37
CA GLY A 56 -3.72 -15.40 6.10
C GLY A 56 -2.95 -14.24 5.46
N CYS A 57 -2.48 -14.40 4.22
CA CYS A 57 -1.76 -13.35 3.50
C CYS A 57 -2.74 -12.47 2.72
N GLY A 58 -2.56 -11.15 2.78
CA GLY A 58 -3.18 -10.22 1.82
C GLY A 58 -2.54 -10.37 0.44
N ILE A 59 -3.30 -10.13 -0.63
CA ILE A 59 -2.82 -10.35 -1.99
C ILE A 59 -3.23 -9.21 -2.94
N GLY A 60 -2.30 -8.80 -3.81
CA GLY A 60 -2.56 -7.82 -4.86
C GLY A 60 -2.52 -8.45 -6.25
N TYR A 61 -3.29 -7.87 -7.16
CA TYR A 61 -3.39 -8.32 -8.56
C TYR A 61 -3.35 -7.14 -9.52
N GLU A 62 -2.84 -7.37 -10.73
CA GLU A 62 -3.06 -6.48 -11.87
C GLU A 62 -4.10 -7.11 -12.81
N TYR A 63 -5.16 -6.37 -13.12
CA TYR A 63 -6.22 -6.82 -14.02
C TYR A 63 -6.17 -6.22 -15.42
N SER A 64 -5.28 -5.27 -15.68
CA SER A 64 -5.13 -4.63 -17.00
C SER A 64 -4.55 -5.56 -18.07
N THR A 65 -4.11 -6.75 -17.69
CA THR A 65 -3.65 -7.79 -18.63
C THR A 65 -4.80 -8.53 -19.31
N LEU A 66 -6.04 -8.35 -18.84
CA LEU A 66 -7.24 -8.94 -19.41
C LEU A 66 -7.82 -8.04 -20.51
N ARG A 67 -8.30 -8.64 -21.60
CA ARG A 67 -8.91 -7.91 -22.72
C ARG A 67 -10.12 -7.10 -22.29
N PRO A 68 -10.35 -5.94 -22.92
CA PRO A 68 -11.44 -5.04 -22.55
C PRO A 68 -12.81 -5.64 -22.83
N LYS A 69 -13.81 -5.15 -22.10
CA LYS A 69 -15.22 -5.47 -22.32
C LYS A 69 -15.62 -5.28 -23.79
N GLY A 70 -16.33 -6.26 -24.32
CA GLY A 70 -16.76 -6.25 -25.73
C GLY A 70 -15.70 -6.70 -26.74
N ALA A 71 -14.48 -7.08 -26.30
CA ALA A 71 -13.52 -7.71 -27.20
C ALA A 71 -13.95 -9.14 -27.56
N PHE A 72 -13.71 -9.54 -28.82
CA PHE A 72 -14.10 -10.85 -29.33
C PHE A 72 -13.24 -11.97 -28.77
N VAL A 73 -13.86 -13.07 -28.37
CA VAL A 73 -13.22 -14.28 -27.85
C VAL A 73 -13.40 -15.39 -28.89
N ALA A 74 -12.40 -15.59 -29.73
CA ALA A 74 -12.47 -16.53 -30.86
C ALA A 74 -12.83 -17.98 -30.44
N GLY A 75 -12.29 -18.46 -29.32
CA GLY A 75 -12.57 -19.80 -28.79
C GLY A 75 -14.02 -20.00 -28.29
N ALA A 76 -14.71 -18.94 -27.92
CA ALA A 76 -16.10 -18.95 -27.46
C ALA A 76 -17.09 -18.49 -28.52
N GLY A 77 -16.64 -17.85 -29.62
CA GLY A 77 -17.51 -17.22 -30.61
C GLY A 77 -18.37 -16.10 -30.05
N ALA A 78 -17.92 -15.42 -28.98
CA ALA A 78 -18.68 -14.44 -28.21
C ALA A 78 -17.79 -13.26 -27.77
N TYR A 79 -18.41 -12.27 -27.15
CA TYR A 79 -17.71 -11.09 -26.62
C TYR A 79 -17.51 -11.20 -25.11
N THR A 80 -16.34 -10.78 -24.62
CA THR A 80 -16.02 -10.83 -23.17
C THR A 80 -16.79 -9.77 -22.38
N SER A 81 -17.11 -10.10 -21.12
CA SER A 81 -17.66 -9.17 -20.14
C SER A 81 -16.62 -8.19 -19.56
N GLY A 82 -15.33 -8.44 -19.80
CA GLY A 82 -14.22 -7.59 -19.39
C GLY A 82 -13.65 -7.88 -17.99
N PRO A 83 -12.57 -7.17 -17.60
CA PRO A 83 -11.83 -7.43 -16.36
C PRO A 83 -12.66 -7.35 -15.09
N LEU A 84 -13.58 -6.38 -15.00
CA LEU A 84 -14.37 -6.15 -13.79
C LEU A 84 -15.26 -7.34 -13.43
N SER A 85 -15.82 -8.02 -14.43
CA SER A 85 -16.63 -9.22 -14.20
C SER A 85 -15.81 -10.38 -13.60
N PHE A 86 -14.54 -10.48 -13.98
CA PHE A 86 -13.65 -11.45 -13.37
C PHE A 86 -13.25 -11.04 -11.95
N MET A 87 -13.08 -9.74 -11.68
CA MET A 87 -12.85 -9.24 -10.32
C MET A 87 -14.00 -9.61 -9.38
N ASP A 88 -15.25 -9.64 -9.84
CA ASP A 88 -16.41 -10.08 -9.04
C ASP A 88 -16.25 -11.53 -8.54
N ILE A 89 -15.60 -12.42 -9.32
CA ILE A 89 -15.28 -13.79 -8.89
C ILE A 89 -14.28 -13.79 -7.73
N TYR A 90 -13.20 -13.00 -7.85
CA TYR A 90 -12.17 -12.87 -6.81
C TYR A 90 -12.74 -12.23 -5.54
N ASP A 91 -13.61 -11.23 -5.68
CA ASP A 91 -14.29 -10.57 -4.56
C ASP A 91 -15.14 -11.57 -3.78
N ARG A 92 -15.96 -12.36 -4.49
CA ARG A 92 -16.81 -13.38 -3.86
C ARG A 92 -16.01 -14.51 -3.23
N MET A 93 -14.95 -14.97 -3.88
CA MET A 93 -14.04 -15.96 -3.34
C MET A 93 -13.41 -15.46 -2.03
N CYS A 94 -12.87 -14.24 -2.03
CA CYS A 94 -12.26 -13.63 -0.85
C CYS A 94 -13.26 -13.46 0.30
N PHE A 95 -14.48 -13.05 0.00
CA PHE A 95 -15.55 -12.97 1.00
C PHE A 95 -15.87 -14.34 1.64
N THR A 96 -15.81 -15.40 0.84
CA THR A 96 -16.14 -16.76 1.27
C THR A 96 -14.99 -17.41 2.06
N VAL A 97 -13.75 -17.14 1.66
CA VAL A 97 -12.55 -17.69 2.30
C VAL A 97 -12.15 -16.83 3.49
N SER A 98 -12.46 -17.29 4.71
CA SER A 98 -11.91 -16.64 5.91
C SER A 98 -10.47 -17.08 6.14
N SER A 99 -9.61 -16.12 6.49
CA SER A 99 -8.23 -16.41 6.89
C SER A 99 -8.19 -17.15 8.23
N ALA A 100 -7.11 -17.92 8.44
CA ALA A 100 -6.84 -18.56 9.72
C ALA A 100 -6.91 -17.55 10.88
N GLY A 101 -7.83 -17.77 11.83
CA GLY A 101 -8.07 -16.86 12.95
C GLY A 101 -9.24 -15.88 12.75
N GLY A 102 -10.16 -16.14 11.80
CA GLY A 102 -11.40 -15.37 11.64
C GLY A 102 -11.25 -13.97 11.03
N ARG A 103 -10.04 -13.59 10.58
CA ARG A 103 -9.82 -12.31 9.91
C ARG A 103 -10.29 -12.37 8.46
N ARG A 104 -11.04 -11.37 8.00
CA ARG A 104 -11.41 -11.22 6.58
C ARG A 104 -10.16 -11.08 5.71
N GLY A 105 -10.19 -11.67 4.51
CA GLY A 105 -9.18 -11.47 3.50
C GLY A 105 -9.14 -10.01 3.04
N ALA A 106 -8.01 -9.57 2.53
CA ALA A 106 -7.85 -8.25 1.94
C ALA A 106 -7.15 -8.38 0.58
N GLN A 107 -7.66 -7.67 -0.41
CA GLN A 107 -7.15 -7.70 -1.79
C GLN A 107 -6.86 -6.28 -2.30
N MET A 108 -5.90 -6.17 -3.21
CA MET A 108 -5.63 -4.99 -4.01
C MET A 108 -5.88 -5.31 -5.48
N ALA A 109 -6.58 -4.45 -6.18
CA ALA A 109 -6.63 -4.46 -7.64
C ALA A 109 -5.93 -3.22 -8.19
N THR A 110 -4.94 -3.44 -9.04
CA THR A 110 -4.31 -2.36 -9.80
C THR A 110 -4.74 -2.41 -11.26
N PHE A 111 -4.81 -1.24 -11.88
CA PHE A 111 -5.30 -1.08 -13.25
C PHE A 111 -4.54 0.00 -14.00
N ASP A 112 -4.05 -0.32 -15.20
CA ASP A 112 -3.30 0.61 -16.04
C ASP A 112 -4.19 1.76 -16.51
N ILE A 113 -3.73 2.98 -16.34
CA ILE A 113 -4.45 4.22 -16.72
C ILE A 113 -4.73 4.32 -18.22
N ALA A 114 -4.06 3.52 -19.02
CA ALA A 114 -4.25 3.47 -20.47
C ALA A 114 -5.09 2.27 -20.94
N HIS A 115 -5.67 1.47 -20.05
CA HIS A 115 -6.55 0.37 -20.41
C HIS A 115 -7.91 0.89 -20.92
N PRO A 116 -8.55 0.26 -21.94
CA PRO A 116 -9.84 0.70 -22.46
C PRO A 116 -10.96 0.80 -21.43
N ASP A 117 -10.99 -0.08 -20.41
CA ASP A 117 -12.01 -0.13 -19.36
C ASP A 117 -11.66 0.68 -18.09
N VAL A 118 -10.63 1.53 -18.15
CA VAL A 118 -10.17 2.26 -16.95
C VAL A 118 -11.24 3.15 -16.33
N THR A 119 -12.12 3.74 -17.13
CA THR A 119 -13.22 4.57 -16.61
C THR A 119 -14.26 3.77 -15.85
N ASP A 120 -14.50 2.53 -16.23
CA ASP A 120 -15.41 1.62 -15.53
C ASP A 120 -14.75 1.14 -14.23
N PHE A 121 -13.44 0.84 -14.26
CA PHE A 121 -12.68 0.51 -13.06
C PHE A 121 -12.69 1.63 -12.02
N ILE A 122 -12.47 2.88 -12.41
CA ILE A 122 -12.49 4.04 -11.51
C ILE A 122 -13.85 4.18 -10.81
N LYS A 123 -14.93 3.86 -11.51
CA LYS A 123 -16.30 3.99 -11.02
C LYS A 123 -16.85 2.74 -10.32
N ALA A 124 -16.09 1.65 -10.29
CA ALA A 124 -16.61 0.34 -9.89
C ALA A 124 -17.23 0.32 -8.49
N LYS A 125 -16.70 1.09 -7.55
CA LYS A 125 -17.22 1.18 -6.16
C LYS A 125 -18.33 2.20 -5.94
N ARG A 126 -18.77 2.90 -6.98
CA ARG A 126 -19.98 3.71 -6.93
C ARG A 126 -21.25 2.85 -6.90
N GLU A 127 -21.16 1.60 -7.36
CA GLU A 127 -22.22 0.60 -7.21
C GLU A 127 -22.17 0.05 -5.77
N ASP A 128 -23.24 0.26 -5.00
CA ASP A 128 -23.28 -0.20 -3.61
C ASP A 128 -23.05 -1.71 -3.50
N GLY A 129 -22.16 -2.09 -2.61
CA GLY A 129 -21.85 -3.48 -2.31
C GLY A 129 -20.87 -4.17 -3.27
N ARG A 130 -20.44 -3.54 -4.37
CA ARG A 130 -19.53 -4.15 -5.33
C ARG A 130 -18.07 -4.04 -4.91
N LEU A 131 -17.28 -5.10 -5.15
CA LEU A 131 -15.82 -5.17 -4.89
C LEU A 131 -15.39 -4.76 -3.48
N ARG A 132 -16.18 -5.12 -2.46
CA ARG A 132 -15.93 -4.74 -1.05
C ARG A 132 -14.65 -5.32 -0.47
N GLN A 133 -14.18 -6.45 -1.02
CA GLN A 133 -12.96 -7.11 -0.54
C GLN A 133 -11.69 -6.56 -1.22
N PHE A 134 -11.84 -5.60 -2.14
CA PHE A 134 -10.75 -4.95 -2.84
C PHE A 134 -10.50 -3.52 -2.36
N ASN A 135 -9.22 -3.15 -2.30
CA ASN A 135 -8.79 -1.77 -2.48
C ASN A 135 -8.44 -1.60 -3.97
N LEU A 136 -8.88 -0.50 -4.57
CA LEU A 136 -8.66 -0.20 -5.98
C LEU A 136 -7.57 0.87 -6.13
N SER A 137 -6.65 0.70 -7.09
CA SER A 137 -5.63 1.71 -7.39
C SER A 137 -5.34 1.78 -8.89
N CYS A 138 -5.20 3.00 -9.41
CA CYS A 138 -4.74 3.24 -10.78
C CYS A 138 -3.21 3.29 -10.84
N LEU A 139 -2.64 2.63 -11.84
CA LEU A 139 -1.23 2.72 -12.20
C LEU A 139 -1.02 3.96 -13.07
N ILE A 140 -0.50 5.00 -12.47
CA ILE A 140 -0.30 6.31 -13.08
C ILE A 140 1.13 6.38 -13.62
N THR A 141 1.26 6.72 -14.91
CA THR A 141 2.54 6.89 -15.55
C THR A 141 2.96 8.35 -15.63
N LYS A 142 4.26 8.59 -15.80
CA LYS A 142 4.81 9.92 -16.04
C LYS A 142 4.19 10.55 -17.29
N ASP A 143 4.07 9.79 -18.37
CA ASP A 143 3.48 10.26 -19.62
C ASP A 143 2.01 10.70 -19.42
N PHE A 144 1.25 9.98 -18.59
CA PHE A 144 -0.11 10.40 -18.25
C PHE A 144 -0.13 11.72 -17.48
N MET A 145 0.75 11.89 -16.49
CA MET A 145 0.84 13.13 -15.73
C MET A 145 1.24 14.33 -16.60
N GLU A 146 2.14 14.13 -17.55
CA GLU A 146 2.50 15.15 -18.53
C GLU A 146 1.31 15.46 -19.45
N ALA A 147 0.59 14.45 -19.92
CA ALA A 147 -0.61 14.61 -20.72
C ALA A 147 -1.72 15.38 -19.98
N VAL A 148 -1.88 15.15 -18.66
CA VAL A 148 -2.81 15.91 -17.81
C VAL A 148 -2.39 17.39 -17.72
N LYS A 149 -1.10 17.66 -17.48
CA LYS A 149 -0.56 19.04 -17.39
C LYS A 149 -0.75 19.81 -18.69
N LEU A 150 -0.56 19.14 -19.82
CA LEU A 150 -0.67 19.74 -21.17
C LEU A 150 -2.08 19.68 -21.77
N ASP A 151 -3.04 19.06 -21.09
CA ASP A 151 -4.39 18.79 -21.61
C ASP A 151 -4.37 18.09 -22.99
N SER A 152 -3.46 17.17 -23.18
CA SER A 152 -3.28 16.44 -24.43
C SER A 152 -4.18 15.20 -24.52
N ASP A 153 -4.24 14.62 -25.71
CA ASP A 153 -4.98 13.39 -25.95
C ASP A 153 -4.31 12.20 -25.27
N TRP A 154 -5.11 11.32 -24.69
CA TRP A 154 -4.71 10.08 -24.07
C TRP A 154 -5.35 8.88 -24.77
N LYS A 155 -4.52 7.89 -25.14
CA LYS A 155 -4.97 6.72 -25.89
C LYS A 155 -5.23 5.56 -24.95
N LEU A 156 -6.44 5.04 -24.98
CA LEU A 156 -6.84 3.82 -24.29
C LEU A 156 -6.64 2.66 -25.26
N ALA A 157 -5.73 1.73 -24.95
CA ALA A 157 -5.27 0.72 -25.88
C ALA A 157 -4.99 -0.62 -25.20
N PHE A 158 -5.15 -1.71 -25.95
CA PHE A 158 -4.89 -3.08 -25.50
C PHE A 158 -4.13 -3.86 -26.59
N PRO A 159 -3.22 -4.81 -26.21
CA PRO A 159 -2.42 -5.59 -27.14
C PRO A 159 -3.22 -6.38 -28.16
N VAL A 160 -2.65 -6.55 -29.35
CA VAL A 160 -3.20 -7.36 -30.42
C VAL A 160 -2.27 -8.51 -30.80
N THR A 161 -2.88 -9.62 -31.22
CA THR A 161 -2.18 -10.76 -31.78
C THR A 161 -1.88 -10.55 -33.27
N GLU A 162 -0.93 -11.31 -33.84
CA GLU A 162 -0.67 -11.28 -35.30
C GLU A 162 -1.93 -11.61 -36.11
N LYS A 163 -2.78 -12.52 -35.58
CA LYS A 163 -4.02 -12.92 -36.22
C LYS A 163 -4.99 -11.74 -36.32
N GLU A 164 -5.22 -11.03 -35.21
CA GLU A 164 -6.10 -9.85 -35.17
C GLU A 164 -5.60 -8.74 -36.09
N VAL A 165 -4.29 -8.51 -36.18
CA VAL A 165 -3.71 -7.52 -37.10
C VAL A 165 -4.04 -7.86 -38.56
N LYS A 166 -3.96 -9.14 -38.95
CA LYS A 166 -4.26 -9.60 -40.31
C LYS A 166 -5.76 -9.57 -40.63
N GLU A 167 -6.59 -10.10 -39.71
CA GLU A 167 -8.05 -10.17 -39.90
C GLU A 167 -8.70 -8.79 -39.96
N ASP A 168 -8.26 -7.86 -39.12
CA ASP A 168 -8.79 -6.49 -39.03
C ASP A 168 -8.04 -5.49 -39.94
N MET A 169 -7.07 -5.96 -40.70
CA MET A 169 -6.22 -5.13 -41.61
C MET A 169 -5.68 -3.88 -40.91
N LEU A 170 -5.11 -4.06 -39.68
CA LEU A 170 -4.61 -2.94 -38.89
C LEU A 170 -3.33 -2.36 -39.50
N ASP A 171 -3.34 -1.06 -39.74
CA ASP A 171 -2.14 -0.31 -40.13
C ASP A 171 -1.28 -0.03 -38.89
N LEU A 172 -0.16 -0.76 -38.79
CA LEU A 172 0.79 -0.66 -37.67
C LEU A 172 1.55 0.66 -37.64
N THR A 173 1.51 1.44 -38.72
CA THR A 173 2.19 2.73 -38.85
C THR A 173 1.30 3.91 -38.45
N ASP A 174 -0.02 3.72 -38.36
CA ASP A 174 -0.96 4.76 -37.97
C ASP A 174 -0.97 4.97 -36.43
N PRO A 175 -0.41 6.09 -35.92
CA PRO A 175 -0.35 6.34 -34.49
C PRO A 175 -1.72 6.60 -33.85
N LYS A 176 -2.78 6.81 -34.63
CA LYS A 176 -4.15 6.93 -34.13
C LYS A 176 -4.79 5.56 -33.85
N LYS A 177 -4.28 4.52 -34.50
CA LYS A 177 -4.81 3.15 -34.40
C LYS A 177 -3.96 2.24 -33.57
N ILE A 178 -2.64 2.45 -33.53
CA ILE A 178 -1.66 1.61 -32.83
C ILE A 178 -0.75 2.45 -31.95
N VAL A 179 -0.44 1.90 -30.77
CA VAL A 179 0.64 2.36 -29.89
C VAL A 179 1.48 1.16 -29.46
N TRP A 180 2.79 1.38 -29.27
CA TRP A 180 3.71 0.33 -28.87
C TRP A 180 4.02 0.46 -27.36
N LYS A 181 3.83 -0.62 -26.60
CA LYS A 181 3.99 -0.61 -25.13
C LYS A 181 4.80 -1.81 -24.64
N ASN A 182 5.49 -1.64 -23.53
CA ASN A 182 5.99 -2.75 -22.73
C ASN A 182 4.81 -3.55 -22.16
N TRP A 183 4.89 -4.88 -22.19
CA TRP A 183 3.81 -5.74 -21.74
C TRP A 183 4.32 -6.93 -20.93
N PRO A 184 3.67 -7.28 -19.79
CA PRO A 184 4.17 -8.32 -18.90
C PRO A 184 3.99 -9.74 -19.46
N VAL A 185 3.01 -9.97 -20.34
CA VAL A 185 2.76 -11.27 -20.96
C VAL A 185 3.58 -11.40 -22.23
N LYS A 186 4.43 -12.42 -22.31
CA LYS A 186 5.32 -12.67 -23.46
C LYS A 186 4.73 -13.72 -24.41
N GLY A 187 5.08 -13.62 -25.70
CA GLY A 187 4.83 -14.67 -26.70
C GLY A 187 3.40 -14.79 -27.23
N LYS A 188 2.46 -14.00 -26.73
CA LYS A 188 1.05 -14.04 -27.17
C LYS A 188 0.72 -12.95 -28.20
N TYR A 189 1.27 -11.78 -28.02
CA TYR A 189 0.93 -10.58 -28.78
C TYR A 189 2.01 -10.24 -29.80
N LEU A 190 1.62 -9.51 -30.86
CA LEU A 190 2.55 -9.03 -31.85
C LEU A 190 3.62 -8.14 -31.20
N THR A 191 4.86 -8.62 -31.23
CA THR A 191 6.00 -7.96 -30.61
C THR A 191 6.97 -7.49 -31.70
N GLU A 192 7.39 -6.22 -31.65
CA GLU A 192 8.41 -5.69 -32.53
C GLU A 192 9.79 -6.28 -32.19
N THR A 193 10.50 -6.71 -33.19
CA THR A 193 11.81 -7.34 -33.03
C THR A 193 12.98 -6.37 -33.24
N GLU A 194 12.75 -5.29 -33.98
CA GLU A 194 13.82 -4.36 -34.40
C GLU A 194 13.37 -2.89 -34.27
N GLY A 195 14.31 -1.98 -34.34
CA GLY A 195 14.06 -0.55 -34.32
C GLY A 195 13.71 0.06 -32.96
N ALA A 196 13.05 1.22 -32.98
CA ALA A 196 12.73 2.01 -31.77
C ALA A 196 11.71 1.34 -30.84
N ASN A 197 10.94 0.39 -31.34
CA ASN A 197 9.93 -0.35 -30.60
C ASN A 197 10.33 -1.81 -30.29
N ALA A 198 11.58 -2.18 -30.51
CA ALA A 198 12.06 -3.53 -30.23
C ALA A 198 11.70 -3.96 -28.80
N GLY A 199 11.12 -5.15 -28.67
CA GLY A 199 10.65 -5.71 -27.40
C GLY A 199 9.27 -5.22 -26.92
N LYS A 200 8.66 -4.22 -27.58
CA LYS A 200 7.32 -3.73 -27.27
C LYS A 200 6.25 -4.48 -28.06
N VAL A 201 5.05 -4.55 -27.51
CA VAL A 201 3.88 -5.13 -28.19
C VAL A 201 3.04 -4.05 -28.86
N ALA A 202 2.45 -4.40 -30.01
CA ALA A 202 1.47 -3.56 -30.69
C ALA A 202 0.15 -3.56 -29.92
N CYS A 203 -0.35 -2.39 -29.57
CA CYS A 203 -1.63 -2.21 -28.90
C CYS A 203 -2.59 -1.42 -29.79
N ARG A 204 -3.78 -1.99 -30.03
CA ARG A 204 -4.89 -1.31 -30.73
C ARG A 204 -5.45 -0.21 -29.82
N VAL A 205 -5.61 0.98 -30.39
CA VAL A 205 -6.31 2.10 -29.74
C VAL A 205 -7.81 1.89 -29.86
N TYR A 206 -8.48 1.74 -28.74
CA TYR A 206 -9.95 1.61 -28.64
C TYR A 206 -10.62 2.97 -28.55
N LYS A 207 -9.97 3.91 -27.85
CA LYS A 207 -10.52 5.25 -27.61
C LYS A 207 -9.41 6.27 -27.42
N ILE A 208 -9.66 7.49 -27.88
CA ILE A 208 -8.84 8.66 -27.60
C ILE A 208 -9.69 9.61 -26.77
N ILE A 209 -9.16 10.05 -25.64
CA ILE A 209 -9.85 10.90 -24.65
C ILE A 209 -8.87 11.95 -24.14
N LYS A 210 -9.33 13.11 -23.72
CA LYS A 210 -8.48 14.10 -23.03
C LYS A 210 -7.96 13.53 -21.71
N ALA A 211 -6.66 13.63 -21.46
CA ALA A 211 -6.06 13.14 -20.22
C ALA A 211 -6.68 13.81 -18.99
N ARG A 212 -6.97 15.11 -19.05
CA ARG A 212 -7.68 15.83 -17.98
C ARG A 212 -9.03 15.24 -17.65
N ARG A 213 -9.77 14.76 -18.66
CA ARG A 213 -11.07 14.13 -18.40
C ARG A 213 -10.93 12.84 -17.58
N VAL A 214 -9.90 12.01 -17.87
CA VAL A 214 -9.63 10.82 -17.04
C VAL A 214 -9.22 11.23 -15.64
N TRP A 215 -8.37 12.24 -15.53
CA TRP A 215 -7.97 12.83 -14.25
C TRP A 215 -9.17 13.30 -13.43
N ASP A 216 -10.09 14.07 -14.00
CA ASP A 216 -11.28 14.56 -13.31
C ASP A 216 -12.20 13.42 -12.86
N ILE A 217 -12.30 12.32 -13.63
CA ILE A 217 -13.06 11.12 -13.23
C ILE A 217 -12.40 10.45 -12.02
N ILE A 218 -11.07 10.34 -11.98
CA ILE A 218 -10.33 9.83 -10.81
C ILE A 218 -10.58 10.73 -9.60
N MET A 219 -10.35 12.03 -9.75
CA MET A 219 -10.47 12.99 -8.65
C MET A 219 -11.88 13.03 -8.07
N SER A 220 -12.91 13.07 -8.92
CA SER A 220 -14.31 13.01 -8.47
C SER A 220 -14.61 11.70 -7.73
N SER A 221 -14.15 10.55 -8.25
CA SER A 221 -14.38 9.27 -7.57
C SER A 221 -13.67 9.20 -6.22
N THR A 222 -12.42 9.63 -6.18
CA THR A 222 -11.62 9.61 -4.94
C THR A 222 -12.13 10.61 -3.90
N TYR A 223 -12.62 11.78 -4.33
CA TYR A 223 -13.23 12.77 -3.46
C TYR A 223 -14.49 12.25 -2.77
N ASP A 224 -15.34 11.51 -3.50
CA ASP A 224 -16.61 11.00 -2.98
C ASP A 224 -16.47 9.66 -2.25
N TYR A 225 -15.55 8.77 -2.70
CA TYR A 225 -15.47 7.37 -2.26
C TYR A 225 -14.10 6.96 -1.71
N ALA A 226 -13.13 7.88 -1.61
CA ALA A 226 -11.72 7.63 -1.21
C ALA A 226 -10.97 6.61 -2.11
N GLU A 227 -11.55 6.21 -3.24
CA GLU A 227 -10.98 5.27 -4.21
C GLU A 227 -11.31 5.69 -5.65
N PRO A 228 -10.45 5.36 -6.62
CA PRO A 228 -9.23 4.55 -6.51
C PRO A 228 -8.05 5.30 -5.88
N GLY A 229 -7.12 4.54 -5.31
CA GLY A 229 -5.80 5.03 -4.92
C GLY A 229 -4.94 5.37 -6.15
N PHE A 230 -3.80 6.00 -5.90
CA PHE A 230 -2.92 6.58 -6.90
C PHE A 230 -1.50 6.04 -6.74
N ILE A 231 -1.06 5.17 -7.69
CA ILE A 231 0.28 4.58 -7.66
C ILE A 231 1.09 5.12 -8.83
N LEU A 232 2.19 5.80 -8.54
CA LEU A 232 3.15 6.34 -9.51
C LEU A 232 4.11 5.23 -9.95
N ILE A 233 3.64 4.36 -10.84
CA ILE A 233 4.27 3.08 -11.14
C ILE A 233 5.66 3.22 -11.79
N ASP A 234 5.87 4.23 -12.60
CA ASP A 234 7.19 4.48 -13.20
C ASP A 234 8.22 4.82 -12.13
N ARG A 235 7.84 5.60 -11.12
CA ARG A 235 8.70 5.96 -10.00
C ARG A 235 9.00 4.75 -9.11
N VAL A 236 8.00 3.90 -8.89
CA VAL A 236 8.18 2.63 -8.17
C VAL A 236 9.25 1.79 -8.85
N ASN A 237 9.16 1.60 -10.16
CA ASN A 237 10.13 0.80 -10.93
C ASN A 237 11.49 1.50 -11.09
N GLU A 238 11.53 2.81 -11.26
CA GLU A 238 12.79 3.59 -11.33
C GLU A 238 13.63 3.44 -10.06
N MET A 239 12.98 3.46 -8.89
CA MET A 239 13.61 3.36 -7.57
C MET A 239 13.72 1.92 -7.06
N ASN A 240 13.31 0.92 -7.85
CA ASN A 240 13.39 -0.48 -7.47
C ASN A 240 14.85 -0.97 -7.46
N ASN A 241 15.28 -1.58 -6.35
CA ASN A 241 16.61 -2.16 -6.22
C ASN A 241 16.88 -3.29 -7.21
N ASN A 242 15.84 -4.06 -7.56
CA ASN A 242 15.92 -5.17 -8.53
C ASN A 242 15.51 -4.74 -9.95
N TRP A 243 15.71 -3.47 -10.30
CA TRP A 243 15.37 -2.86 -11.59
C TRP A 243 15.82 -3.67 -12.82
N PHE A 244 16.83 -4.53 -12.65
CA PHE A 244 17.45 -5.33 -13.71
C PHE A 244 16.80 -6.69 -13.94
N CYS A 245 15.90 -7.13 -13.08
CA CYS A 245 15.33 -8.48 -13.17
C CYS A 245 13.82 -8.59 -12.82
N GLU A 246 13.16 -7.49 -12.56
CA GLU A 246 11.71 -7.48 -12.26
C GLU A 246 11.03 -6.21 -12.73
N ASP A 247 9.73 -6.32 -12.99
CA ASP A 247 8.82 -5.21 -13.28
C ASP A 247 7.66 -5.28 -12.29
N ILE A 248 7.44 -4.19 -11.56
CA ILE A 248 6.41 -4.09 -10.54
C ILE A 248 5.18 -3.44 -11.16
N ARG A 249 4.02 -4.08 -11.01
CA ARG A 249 2.75 -3.63 -11.57
C ARG A 249 1.60 -3.65 -10.57
N THR A 250 1.84 -4.09 -9.34
CA THR A 250 0.85 -4.08 -8.27
C THR A 250 1.50 -4.01 -6.90
N THR A 251 0.69 -3.84 -5.86
CA THR A 251 1.10 -3.78 -4.47
C THR A 251 0.27 -4.73 -3.62
N ASN A 252 0.68 -4.93 -2.38
CA ASN A 252 -0.19 -5.50 -1.34
C ASN A 252 -1.41 -4.61 -1.05
N PRO A 253 -2.41 -5.09 -0.31
CA PRO A 253 -3.66 -4.33 -0.06
C PRO A 253 -3.50 -2.93 0.53
N CYS A 254 -2.47 -2.70 1.34
CA CYS A 254 -2.23 -1.40 2.00
C CYS A 254 -1.26 -0.47 1.22
N GLY A 255 -0.70 -0.93 0.10
CA GLY A 255 0.11 -0.12 -0.80
C GLY A 255 1.58 0.11 -0.40
N GLU A 256 2.02 -0.35 0.78
CA GLU A 256 3.39 -0.17 1.25
C GLU A 256 4.39 -1.16 0.65
N GLN A 257 3.91 -2.21 -0.02
CA GLN A 257 4.73 -3.25 -0.61
C GLN A 257 4.45 -3.42 -2.11
N PRO A 258 5.06 -2.59 -2.97
CA PRO A 258 5.14 -2.86 -4.39
C PRO A 258 5.99 -4.12 -4.63
N LEU A 259 5.43 -5.13 -5.26
CA LEU A 259 6.04 -6.45 -5.40
C LEU A 259 5.93 -6.97 -6.84
N PRO A 260 6.93 -7.74 -7.29
CA PRO A 260 6.86 -8.46 -8.58
C PRO A 260 5.90 -9.64 -8.48
N PRO A 261 5.60 -10.31 -9.61
CA PRO A 261 4.79 -11.53 -9.61
C PRO A 261 5.27 -12.55 -8.59
N TYR A 262 4.33 -13.11 -7.79
CA TYR A 262 4.58 -14.00 -6.66
C TYR A 262 5.42 -13.41 -5.53
N GLY A 263 5.69 -12.12 -5.57
CA GLY A 263 6.41 -11.41 -4.54
C GLY A 263 5.71 -11.51 -3.19
N ALA A 264 6.52 -11.58 -2.14
CA ALA A 264 6.10 -11.60 -0.76
C ALA A 264 7.08 -10.81 0.10
N CYS A 265 6.57 -10.21 1.15
CA CYS A 265 7.39 -9.49 2.10
C CYS A 265 6.90 -9.72 3.53
N LEU A 266 7.84 -9.79 4.44
CA LEU A 266 7.57 -9.86 5.88
C LEU A 266 7.74 -8.48 6.50
N LEU A 267 6.86 -8.14 7.44
CA LEU A 267 6.79 -6.82 8.02
C LEU A 267 7.18 -6.80 9.50
N GLY A 268 7.76 -5.70 9.91
CA GLY A 268 8.02 -5.38 11.30
C GLY A 268 8.17 -3.88 11.48
N SER A 269 7.82 -3.38 12.66
CA SER A 269 7.86 -1.95 12.93
C SER A 269 8.52 -1.66 14.27
N ILE A 270 9.31 -0.59 14.30
CA ILE A 270 9.95 -0.11 15.53
C ILE A 270 9.08 0.97 16.15
N ASN A 271 8.67 0.79 17.38
CA ASN A 271 7.92 1.80 18.14
C ASN A 271 8.85 2.93 18.57
N LEU A 272 8.79 4.06 17.87
CA LEU A 272 9.67 5.21 18.07
C LEU A 272 9.52 5.85 19.46
N THR A 273 8.35 5.73 20.11
CA THR A 273 8.11 6.30 21.44
C THR A 273 9.05 5.71 22.51
N LYS A 274 9.64 4.53 22.26
CA LYS A 274 10.56 3.85 23.20
C LYS A 274 11.97 4.43 23.25
N PHE A 275 12.25 5.42 22.40
CA PHE A 275 13.56 6.05 22.28
C PHE A 275 13.54 7.53 22.70
N VAL A 276 12.41 8.03 23.20
CA VAL A 276 12.33 9.41 23.71
C VAL A 276 12.72 9.47 25.17
N ASN A 277 13.74 10.26 25.47
CA ASN A 277 14.17 10.60 26.82
C ASN A 277 13.53 11.94 27.23
N HIS A 278 13.15 12.08 28.50
CA HIS A 278 12.58 13.28 29.09
C HIS A 278 11.43 13.90 28.28
N PRO A 279 10.41 13.09 27.88
CA PRO A 279 9.34 13.55 26.99
C PRO A 279 8.63 14.79 27.53
N PHE A 280 8.19 15.66 26.63
CA PHE A 280 7.44 16.91 26.89
C PHE A 280 8.21 17.98 27.65
N THR A 281 9.50 17.82 27.92
CA THR A 281 10.35 18.78 28.60
C THR A 281 11.32 19.47 27.63
N ASP A 282 11.99 20.52 28.08
CA ASP A 282 13.05 21.17 27.29
C ASP A 282 14.32 20.32 27.11
N LYS A 283 14.40 19.19 27.83
CA LYS A 283 15.47 18.19 27.71
C LYS A 283 15.05 16.99 26.84
N ALA A 284 13.89 17.06 26.22
CA ALA A 284 13.42 15.97 25.35
C ALA A 284 14.43 15.67 24.24
N SER A 285 14.78 14.41 24.09
CA SER A 285 15.78 13.97 23.12
C SER A 285 15.50 12.54 22.64
N PHE A 286 16.01 12.19 21.48
CA PHE A 286 15.87 10.85 20.92
C PHE A 286 17.15 10.05 21.11
N ASP A 287 17.04 8.82 21.59
CA ASP A 287 18.16 7.91 21.87
C ASP A 287 18.57 7.16 20.59
N TRP A 288 19.42 7.79 19.81
CA TRP A 288 19.91 7.28 18.53
C TRP A 288 20.71 5.99 18.67
N ASP A 289 21.52 5.84 19.71
CA ASP A 289 22.36 4.65 19.90
C ASP A 289 21.52 3.41 20.21
N LYS A 290 20.53 3.56 21.10
CA LYS A 290 19.55 2.50 21.37
C LYS A 290 18.74 2.16 20.13
N TYR A 291 18.33 3.16 19.33
CA TYR A 291 17.58 2.97 18.10
C TYR A 291 18.39 2.14 17.07
N LYS A 292 19.65 2.50 16.80
CA LYS A 292 20.55 1.77 15.91
C LYS A 292 20.75 0.32 16.36
N LYS A 293 20.92 0.09 17.67
CA LYS A 293 21.05 -1.26 18.21
C LYS A 293 19.80 -2.11 18.00
N VAL A 294 18.62 -1.51 18.17
CA VAL A 294 17.35 -2.21 17.95
C VAL A 294 17.17 -2.54 16.48
N ILE A 295 17.46 -1.60 15.56
CA ILE A 295 17.43 -1.85 14.11
C ILE A 295 18.30 -3.06 13.77
N SER A 296 19.54 -3.10 14.25
CA SER A 296 20.50 -4.17 13.94
C SER A 296 19.97 -5.54 14.37
N THR A 297 19.44 -5.64 15.59
CA THR A 297 18.89 -6.89 16.12
C THR A 297 17.64 -7.31 15.37
N PHE A 298 16.77 -6.35 15.06
CA PHE A 298 15.49 -6.62 14.41
C PHE A 298 15.67 -6.99 12.93
N THR A 299 16.65 -6.43 12.23
CA THR A 299 17.01 -6.82 10.86
C THR A 299 17.40 -8.30 10.80
N ARG A 300 18.23 -8.78 11.72
CA ARG A 300 18.58 -10.20 11.82
C ARG A 300 17.36 -11.08 12.10
N MET A 301 16.48 -10.62 12.99
CA MET A 301 15.25 -11.37 13.30
C MET A 301 14.35 -11.50 12.05
N LEU A 302 14.14 -10.41 11.29
CA LEU A 302 13.34 -10.45 10.06
C LEU A 302 13.98 -11.36 9.00
N ASP A 303 15.30 -11.36 8.85
CA ASP A 303 15.98 -12.32 7.96
C ASP A 303 15.69 -13.77 8.36
N ASN A 304 15.67 -14.09 9.66
CA ASN A 304 15.34 -15.43 10.13
C ASN A 304 13.88 -15.83 9.84
N VAL A 305 12.94 -14.87 9.84
CA VAL A 305 11.52 -15.14 9.53
C VAL A 305 11.33 -15.56 8.07
N VAL A 306 12.23 -15.18 7.15
CA VAL A 306 12.23 -15.67 5.77
C VAL A 306 12.27 -17.20 5.71
N GLU A 307 13.00 -17.85 6.61
CA GLU A 307 13.14 -19.32 6.64
C GLU A 307 11.86 -20.03 7.09
N VAL A 308 11.02 -19.37 7.90
CA VAL A 308 9.79 -19.95 8.48
C VAL A 308 8.54 -19.29 7.91
N ASN A 309 8.57 -18.89 6.64
CA ASN A 309 7.54 -18.07 6.01
C ASN A 309 6.16 -18.72 5.90
N GLY A 310 6.07 -20.05 5.70
CA GLY A 310 4.81 -20.79 5.61
C GLY A 310 3.93 -20.41 4.41
N LEU A 311 4.51 -19.83 3.34
CA LEU A 311 3.77 -19.49 2.12
C LEU A 311 3.23 -20.75 1.42
N PRO A 312 1.96 -20.75 0.96
CA PRO A 312 1.33 -21.95 0.43
C PRO A 312 1.85 -22.37 -0.96
N LEU A 313 2.23 -21.41 -1.81
CA LEU A 313 2.61 -21.67 -3.19
C LEU A 313 4.12 -21.83 -3.35
N GLY A 314 4.57 -22.82 -4.14
CA GLY A 314 5.98 -23.03 -4.47
C GLY A 314 6.63 -21.78 -5.07
N LYS A 315 5.96 -21.16 -6.06
CA LYS A 315 6.43 -19.94 -6.71
C LYS A 315 6.64 -18.76 -5.74
N GLN A 316 5.80 -18.62 -4.72
CA GLN A 316 5.99 -17.61 -3.67
C GLN A 316 7.21 -17.93 -2.79
N ARG A 317 7.39 -19.21 -2.42
CA ARG A 317 8.55 -19.63 -1.63
C ARG A 317 9.86 -19.45 -2.39
N ASP A 318 9.87 -19.76 -3.68
CA ASP A 318 11.05 -19.57 -4.54
C ASP A 318 11.40 -18.08 -4.67
N GLU A 319 10.39 -17.22 -4.87
CA GLU A 319 10.60 -15.78 -5.01
C GLU A 319 11.13 -15.13 -3.72
N ILE A 320 10.53 -15.45 -2.56
CA ILE A 320 11.02 -14.92 -1.29
C ILE A 320 12.40 -15.45 -0.93
N ALA A 321 12.70 -16.71 -1.21
CA ALA A 321 14.01 -17.30 -0.97
C ALA A 321 15.09 -16.67 -1.85
N ARG A 322 14.78 -16.37 -3.13
CA ARG A 322 15.69 -15.78 -4.10
C ARG A 322 16.10 -14.35 -3.76
N LYS A 323 15.16 -13.52 -3.26
CA LYS A 323 15.37 -12.09 -3.05
C LYS A 323 15.39 -11.67 -1.59
N ARG A 324 14.78 -12.44 -0.68
CA ARG A 324 14.77 -12.25 0.77
C ARG A 324 14.32 -10.85 1.21
N ARG A 325 13.25 -10.32 0.61
CA ARG A 325 12.72 -8.99 0.89
C ARG A 325 12.26 -8.84 2.34
N HIS A 326 12.64 -7.74 2.96
CA HIS A 326 12.12 -7.27 4.23
C HIS A 326 11.20 -6.07 4.04
N GLY A 327 10.39 -5.78 5.06
CA GLY A 327 9.57 -4.59 5.16
C GLY A 327 9.65 -4.03 6.57
N MET A 328 10.83 -3.56 7.00
CA MET A 328 11.00 -2.89 8.28
C MET A 328 10.60 -1.43 8.17
N GLY A 329 9.74 -1.00 9.07
CA GLY A 329 9.36 0.38 9.23
C GLY A 329 9.35 0.79 10.71
N TYR A 330 8.56 1.80 11.00
CA TYR A 330 8.31 2.26 12.36
C TYR A 330 6.81 2.53 12.58
N LEU A 331 6.43 2.67 13.84
CA LEU A 331 5.15 3.18 14.28
C LEU A 331 5.36 4.25 15.35
N GLY A 332 4.34 5.02 15.62
CA GLY A 332 4.38 6.04 16.66
C GLY A 332 5.14 7.31 16.26
N LEU A 333 5.26 7.62 14.96
CA LEU A 333 5.92 8.87 14.54
C LEU A 333 5.19 10.08 15.12
N GLY A 334 3.87 10.19 14.93
CA GLY A 334 3.08 11.30 15.45
C GLY A 334 3.19 11.44 16.97
N SER A 335 3.05 10.33 17.69
CA SER A 335 3.24 10.30 19.15
C SER A 335 4.63 10.76 19.56
N THR A 336 5.67 10.31 18.86
CA THR A 336 7.07 10.68 19.12
C THR A 336 7.32 12.17 18.89
N LEU A 337 6.78 12.74 17.83
CA LEU A 337 6.88 14.16 17.54
C LEU A 337 6.27 15.00 18.67
N SER A 338 5.07 14.64 19.15
CA SER A 338 4.46 15.29 20.32
C SER A 338 5.33 15.17 21.58
N MET A 339 5.90 13.98 21.84
CA MET A 339 6.80 13.75 22.99
C MET A 339 8.09 14.59 22.90
N LEU A 340 8.56 14.90 21.69
CA LEU A 340 9.72 15.77 21.42
C LEU A 340 9.33 17.26 21.30
N LYS A 341 8.08 17.62 21.53
CA LYS A 341 7.52 18.98 21.39
C LYS A 341 7.64 19.54 19.97
N MET A 342 7.48 18.67 18.95
CA MET A 342 7.48 19.04 17.53
C MET A 342 6.05 19.01 16.99
N ILE A 343 5.70 19.95 16.14
CA ILE A 343 4.41 19.99 15.46
C ILE A 343 4.51 19.16 14.18
N TYR A 344 3.59 18.21 13.98
CA TYR A 344 3.59 17.36 12.79
C TYR A 344 3.50 18.20 11.50
N GLY A 345 4.51 18.12 10.65
CA GLY A 345 4.62 18.87 9.40
C GLY A 345 5.36 20.21 9.49
N ASP A 346 5.86 20.60 10.69
CA ASP A 346 6.78 21.72 10.80
C ASP A 346 8.22 21.34 10.37
N GLU A 347 9.09 22.30 10.19
CA GLU A 347 10.47 22.11 9.72
C GLU A 347 11.24 21.10 10.59
N LYS A 348 11.13 21.21 11.92
CA LYS A 348 11.81 20.30 12.86
C LYS A 348 11.30 18.86 12.76
N SER A 349 10.00 18.70 12.58
CA SER A 349 9.39 17.38 12.41
C SER A 349 9.78 16.74 11.07
N LEU A 350 9.93 17.54 10.02
CA LEU A 350 10.42 17.07 8.71
C LEU A 350 11.88 16.61 8.79
N GLU A 351 12.75 17.39 9.43
CA GLU A 351 14.16 17.03 9.66
C GLU A 351 14.29 15.75 10.48
N PHE A 352 13.54 15.65 11.59
CA PHE A 352 13.52 14.45 12.42
C PHE A 352 13.01 13.23 11.65
N THR A 353 11.94 13.39 10.86
CA THR A 353 11.35 12.32 10.06
C THR A 353 12.31 11.83 8.99
N GLU A 354 13.02 12.73 8.31
CA GLU A 354 14.06 12.35 7.35
C GLU A 354 15.19 11.59 8.05
N GLU A 355 15.71 12.11 9.16
CA GLU A 355 16.84 11.52 9.88
C GLU A 355 16.52 10.13 10.45
N VAL A 356 15.37 9.96 11.11
CA VAL A 356 14.97 8.66 11.69
C VAL A 356 14.78 7.60 10.60
N THR A 357 14.28 8.00 9.44
CA THR A 357 14.10 7.08 8.30
C THR A 357 15.42 6.76 7.62
N LYS A 358 16.31 7.74 7.47
CA LYS A 358 17.65 7.56 6.93
C LYS A 358 18.49 6.61 7.79
N VAL A 359 18.50 6.81 9.11
CA VAL A 359 19.21 5.91 10.05
C VAL A 359 18.66 4.49 9.97
N LEU A 360 17.33 4.32 9.87
CA LEU A 360 16.71 3.01 9.67
C LEU A 360 17.28 2.30 8.43
N ALA A 361 17.38 3.01 7.31
CA ALA A 361 17.87 2.46 6.05
C ALA A 361 19.38 2.16 6.12
N GLU A 362 20.21 3.12 6.53
CA GLU A 362 21.66 2.97 6.56
C GLU A 362 22.11 1.80 7.45
N VAL A 363 21.59 1.75 8.70
CA VAL A 363 21.91 0.66 9.63
C VAL A 363 21.43 -0.68 9.08
N GLY A 364 20.24 -0.71 8.46
CA GLY A 364 19.72 -1.93 7.85
C GLY A 364 20.61 -2.45 6.71
N TRP A 365 21.11 -1.58 5.85
CA TRP A 365 22.02 -1.98 4.76
C TRP A 365 23.37 -2.47 5.27
N GLU A 366 23.96 -1.82 6.27
CA GLU A 366 25.20 -2.29 6.89
C GLU A 366 25.03 -3.68 7.51
N VAL A 367 23.93 -3.91 8.24
CA VAL A 367 23.59 -5.24 8.79
C VAL A 367 23.35 -6.26 7.67
N GLY A 368 22.74 -5.84 6.56
CA GLY A 368 22.55 -6.69 5.38
C GLY A 368 23.86 -7.19 4.78
N ILE A 369 24.91 -6.36 4.75
CA ILE A 369 26.26 -6.75 4.34
C ILE A 369 26.87 -7.75 5.32
N GLU A 370 26.78 -7.48 6.63
CA GLU A 370 27.34 -8.38 7.64
C GLU A 370 26.63 -9.74 7.66
N LEU A 371 25.30 -9.75 7.52
CA LEU A 371 24.53 -10.99 7.37
C LEU A 371 24.90 -11.75 6.08
N ALA A 372 25.20 -11.04 4.99
CA ALA A 372 25.67 -11.66 3.74
C ALA A 372 27.03 -12.34 3.92
N LYS A 373 27.96 -11.74 4.67
CA LYS A 373 29.24 -12.34 5.00
C LYS A 373 29.08 -13.58 5.90
N GLU A 374 28.17 -13.53 6.87
CA GLU A 374 27.95 -14.60 7.84
C GLU A 374 27.14 -15.78 7.27
N LYS A 375 26.05 -15.50 6.53
CA LYS A 375 25.04 -16.49 6.10
C LYS A 375 24.96 -16.68 4.58
N GLY A 376 25.77 -15.96 3.81
CA GLY A 376 25.67 -15.88 2.36
C GLY A 376 24.70 -14.80 1.89
N VAL A 377 24.86 -14.39 0.65
CA VAL A 377 24.03 -13.36 -0.01
C VAL A 377 22.66 -13.90 -0.42
N ALA A 378 21.68 -13.03 -0.66
CA ALA A 378 20.47 -13.42 -1.38
C ALA A 378 20.84 -13.99 -2.76
N PRO A 379 20.27 -15.14 -3.19
CA PRO A 379 20.68 -15.81 -4.44
C PRO A 379 20.79 -14.90 -5.66
N VAL A 380 19.85 -13.98 -5.84
CA VAL A 380 19.84 -13.03 -6.96
C VAL A 380 21.09 -12.16 -7.05
N MET A 381 21.80 -11.95 -5.94
CA MET A 381 23.04 -11.16 -5.89
C MET A 381 24.19 -11.81 -6.65
N ASN A 382 24.22 -13.14 -6.70
CA ASN A 382 25.25 -13.92 -7.39
C ASN A 382 24.84 -14.37 -8.80
N GLU A 383 23.62 -14.10 -9.21
CA GLU A 383 23.17 -14.40 -10.59
C GLU A 383 23.86 -13.44 -11.58
N ASP A 384 24.14 -13.96 -12.78
CA ASP A 384 24.66 -13.18 -13.90
C ASP A 384 23.52 -12.69 -14.80
N PHE A 385 23.43 -11.38 -14.98
CA PHE A 385 22.43 -10.75 -15.85
C PHE A 385 23.08 -10.26 -17.13
N LYS A 386 22.48 -10.65 -18.28
CA LYS A 386 22.91 -10.17 -19.58
C LYS A 386 22.43 -8.74 -19.79
N ILE A 387 23.33 -7.82 -20.02
CA ILE A 387 23.03 -6.40 -20.20
C ILE A 387 22.31 -6.18 -21.53
N THR A 388 21.15 -5.52 -21.48
CA THR A 388 20.32 -5.18 -22.64
C THR A 388 20.47 -3.70 -23.03
N ALA A 389 20.00 -3.35 -24.21
CA ALA A 389 19.93 -1.96 -24.67
C ALA A 389 19.04 -1.11 -23.75
N GLU A 390 17.93 -1.67 -23.26
CA GLU A 390 16.99 -1.01 -22.35
C GLU A 390 17.66 -0.72 -20.99
N MET A 391 18.43 -1.67 -20.44
CA MET A 391 19.17 -1.46 -19.20
C MET A 391 20.18 -0.31 -19.32
N ILE A 392 20.89 -0.23 -20.45
CA ILE A 392 21.82 0.88 -20.71
C ILE A 392 21.08 2.21 -20.91
N ALA A 393 19.91 2.18 -21.57
CA ALA A 393 19.09 3.38 -21.71
C ALA A 393 18.55 3.88 -20.35
N ALA A 394 18.13 2.96 -19.48
CA ALA A 394 17.69 3.28 -18.13
C ALA A 394 18.81 3.75 -17.19
N ARG A 395 20.04 3.30 -17.42
CA ARG A 395 21.25 3.60 -16.61
C ARG A 395 22.43 3.99 -17.52
N PRO A 396 22.42 5.21 -18.10
CA PRO A 396 23.46 5.65 -19.04
C PRO A 396 24.88 5.66 -18.48
N GLU A 397 25.02 5.75 -17.16
CA GLU A 397 26.30 5.67 -16.44
C GLU A 397 27.02 4.35 -16.67
N MET A 398 26.31 3.26 -16.98
CA MET A 398 26.92 1.97 -17.32
C MET A 398 27.87 2.06 -18.54
N LYS A 399 27.51 2.91 -19.54
CA LYS A 399 28.41 3.17 -20.69
C LYS A 399 29.70 3.86 -20.27
N LYS A 400 29.60 4.80 -19.31
CA LYS A 400 30.79 5.52 -18.79
C LYS A 400 31.71 4.56 -18.05
N ASP A 401 31.17 3.54 -17.41
CA ASP A 401 31.91 2.49 -16.71
C ASP A 401 32.40 1.37 -17.68
N GLY A 402 32.24 1.54 -18.98
CA GLY A 402 32.74 0.63 -20.01
C GLY A 402 31.88 -0.61 -20.26
N ILE A 403 30.66 -0.68 -19.68
CA ILE A 403 29.74 -1.82 -19.83
C ILE A 403 29.06 -1.76 -21.19
N LYS A 404 28.99 -2.91 -21.87
CA LYS A 404 28.43 -3.08 -23.21
C LYS A 404 27.20 -3.99 -23.21
N ILE A 405 26.36 -3.83 -24.23
CA ILE A 405 25.25 -4.75 -24.49
C ILE A 405 25.82 -6.16 -24.67
N GLY A 406 25.24 -7.13 -23.97
CA GLY A 406 25.66 -8.53 -24.00
C GLY A 406 26.63 -8.94 -22.87
N ASP A 407 27.23 -7.99 -22.17
CA ASP A 407 28.05 -8.27 -20.99
C ASP A 407 27.19 -8.99 -19.92
N LYS A 408 27.86 -9.78 -19.08
CA LYS A 408 27.22 -10.44 -17.93
C LYS A 408 27.70 -9.80 -16.65
N ILE A 409 26.78 -9.23 -15.88
CA ILE A 409 27.06 -8.51 -14.64
C ILE A 409 26.31 -9.18 -13.49
N LYS A 410 26.99 -9.34 -12.34
CA LYS A 410 26.38 -9.88 -11.11
C LYS A 410 25.30 -8.96 -10.55
N GLY A 411 24.23 -9.54 -10.02
CA GLY A 411 23.12 -8.80 -9.40
C GLY A 411 23.59 -7.84 -8.30
N LYS A 412 24.57 -8.22 -7.48
CA LYS A 412 25.14 -7.35 -6.44
C LYS A 412 25.79 -6.07 -6.98
N VAL A 413 26.36 -6.12 -8.18
CA VAL A 413 26.95 -4.94 -8.84
C VAL A 413 25.85 -4.06 -9.41
N LEU A 414 24.85 -4.68 -10.07
CA LEU A 414 23.70 -3.95 -10.64
C LEU A 414 22.91 -3.24 -9.56
N LEU A 415 22.70 -3.87 -8.41
CA LEU A 415 22.02 -3.26 -7.28
C LEU A 415 22.89 -2.19 -6.62
N GLY A 416 24.12 -2.51 -6.23
CA GLY A 416 25.00 -1.61 -5.46
C GLY A 416 25.36 -0.33 -6.20
N LYS A 417 25.66 -0.41 -7.51
CA LYS A 417 26.14 0.74 -8.31
C LYS A 417 25.07 1.44 -9.13
N TYR A 418 24.05 0.71 -9.61
CA TYR A 418 23.12 1.21 -10.62
C TYR A 418 21.66 1.28 -10.18
N SER A 419 21.32 0.88 -8.93
CA SER A 419 20.02 1.20 -8.35
C SER A 419 19.93 2.70 -8.06
N ARG A 420 18.89 3.38 -8.56
CA ARG A 420 18.67 4.81 -8.27
C ARG A 420 18.46 5.06 -6.78
N TYR A 421 17.82 4.13 -6.09
CA TYR A 421 17.68 4.20 -4.65
C TYR A 421 19.05 4.12 -3.94
N MET A 422 19.91 3.15 -4.30
CA MET A 422 21.22 2.98 -3.68
C MET A 422 22.18 4.14 -3.97
N GLN A 423 22.04 4.81 -5.10
CA GLN A 423 22.87 5.97 -5.46
C GLN A 423 22.72 7.18 -4.51
N GLN A 424 21.70 7.19 -3.65
CA GLN A 424 21.50 8.22 -2.62
C GLN A 424 22.43 8.04 -1.41
N PHE A 425 22.95 6.85 -1.20
CA PHE A 425 23.81 6.52 -0.07
C PHE A 425 25.30 6.84 -0.38
N PRO A 426 26.15 6.93 0.66
CA PRO A 426 27.59 7.16 0.47
C PRO A 426 28.22 6.14 -0.47
N LYS A 427 29.16 6.60 -1.29
CA LYS A 427 29.85 5.75 -2.27
C LYS A 427 30.53 4.52 -1.63
N GLU A 428 31.04 4.66 -0.42
CA GLU A 428 31.63 3.56 0.34
C GLU A 428 30.63 2.42 0.58
N LEU A 429 29.37 2.75 0.94
CA LEU A 429 28.31 1.75 1.13
C LEU A 429 27.95 1.06 -0.19
N GLN A 430 27.83 1.84 -1.28
CA GLN A 430 27.56 1.30 -2.61
C GLN A 430 28.66 0.30 -3.05
N ASP A 431 29.92 0.63 -2.84
CA ASP A 431 31.06 -0.21 -3.21
C ASP A 431 31.17 -1.46 -2.32
N LYS A 432 30.84 -1.36 -1.02
CA LYS A 432 30.72 -2.52 -0.12
C LYS A 432 29.63 -3.48 -0.61
N ILE A 433 28.46 -2.97 -0.98
CA ILE A 433 27.35 -3.79 -1.52
C ILE A 433 27.76 -4.46 -2.83
N ALA A 434 28.37 -3.73 -3.76
CA ALA A 434 28.83 -4.29 -5.03
C ALA A 434 29.90 -5.37 -4.85
N THR A 435 30.72 -5.29 -3.79
CA THR A 435 31.78 -6.23 -3.47
C THR A 435 31.28 -7.48 -2.74
N PHE A 436 30.58 -7.28 -1.62
CA PHE A 436 30.17 -8.36 -0.71
C PHE A 436 28.76 -8.88 -0.99
N GLY A 437 27.89 -8.08 -1.61
CA GLY A 437 26.46 -8.34 -1.77
C GLY A 437 25.68 -8.04 -0.49
N LEU A 438 24.39 -8.35 -0.54
CA LEU A 438 23.44 -8.19 0.55
C LEU A 438 22.73 -9.50 0.86
N ARG A 439 22.32 -9.67 2.12
CA ARG A 439 21.48 -10.80 2.54
C ARG A 439 20.05 -10.70 2.04
N PHE A 440 19.57 -9.50 1.69
CA PHE A 440 18.22 -9.18 1.20
C PHE A 440 18.29 -8.02 0.20
N THR A 441 17.34 -7.94 -0.73
CA THR A 441 17.33 -6.91 -1.79
C THR A 441 16.55 -5.65 -1.42
N HIS A 442 15.58 -5.75 -0.52
CA HIS A 442 14.78 -4.66 0.00
C HIS A 442 14.69 -4.78 1.53
N HIS A 443 14.64 -3.65 2.20
CA HIS A 443 14.70 -3.61 3.65
C HIS A 443 13.59 -2.79 4.29
N THR A 444 13.22 -1.65 3.70
CA THR A 444 12.39 -0.63 4.36
C THR A 444 11.01 -0.48 3.73
N SER A 445 10.00 -0.35 4.59
CA SER A 445 8.60 -0.12 4.24
C SER A 445 7.85 0.42 5.44
N ILE A 446 6.93 1.36 5.26
CA ILE A 446 6.11 1.85 6.37
C ILE A 446 4.69 1.34 6.21
N ALA A 447 4.37 0.33 7.04
CA ALA A 447 3.06 -0.31 7.10
C ALA A 447 2.07 0.50 7.96
N PRO A 448 0.74 0.27 7.83
CA PRO A 448 -0.28 0.97 8.63
C PRO A 448 -0.19 0.68 10.13
N THR A 449 0.30 -0.49 10.54
CA THR A 449 0.51 -0.93 11.94
C THR A 449 -0.70 -0.90 12.86
N GLY A 450 -1.94 -0.81 12.35
CA GLY A 450 -3.15 -0.65 13.15
C GLY A 450 -3.31 -1.66 14.29
N THR A 451 -3.08 -2.96 14.02
CA THR A 451 -3.18 -4.01 15.02
C THR A 451 -2.10 -3.90 16.09
N ILE A 452 -0.83 -3.76 15.70
CA ILE A 452 0.29 -3.78 16.64
C ILE A 452 0.41 -2.47 17.44
N SER A 453 -0.03 -1.35 16.88
CA SER A 453 -0.10 -0.07 17.62
C SER A 453 -1.05 -0.17 18.80
N LEU A 454 -2.25 -0.72 18.60
CA LEU A 454 -3.24 -0.88 19.67
C LEU A 454 -2.85 -1.97 20.68
N SER A 455 -2.49 -3.17 20.19
CA SER A 455 -2.33 -4.33 21.08
C SER A 455 -0.98 -4.40 21.78
N LEU A 456 0.09 -3.83 21.20
CA LEU A 456 1.45 -3.98 21.68
C LEU A 456 2.16 -2.64 21.96
N ALA A 457 1.69 -1.54 21.40
CA ALA A 457 2.30 -0.23 21.54
C ALA A 457 1.43 0.78 22.32
N ASN A 458 0.44 0.29 23.05
CA ASN A 458 -0.45 1.10 23.89
C ASN A 458 -1.05 2.31 23.15
N ASN A 459 -1.54 2.06 21.92
CA ASN A 459 -2.14 3.06 21.04
C ASN A 459 -1.20 4.22 20.66
N ALA A 460 0.10 3.97 20.49
CA ALA A 460 0.98 4.88 19.77
C ALA A 460 0.46 5.05 18.34
N SER A 461 0.70 6.20 17.73
CA SER A 461 0.18 6.51 16.38
C SER A 461 0.60 5.46 15.33
N ASN A 462 -0.24 5.28 14.32
CA ASN A 462 -0.08 4.23 13.32
C ASN A 462 1.01 4.60 12.31
N GLY A 463 2.05 3.78 12.18
CA GLY A 463 3.10 3.98 11.17
C GLY A 463 3.65 5.41 11.18
N ILE A 464 3.56 6.07 10.02
CA ILE A 464 3.96 7.46 9.80
C ILE A 464 2.84 8.47 10.15
N GLU A 465 1.64 7.97 10.45
CA GLU A 465 0.47 8.81 10.68
C GLU A 465 0.58 9.64 11.97
N PRO A 466 -0.04 10.83 12.02
CA PRO A 466 -0.36 11.44 13.30
C PRO A 466 -1.36 10.56 14.06
N SER A 467 -1.59 10.84 15.33
CA SER A 467 -2.71 10.23 16.04
C SER A 467 -4.02 10.59 15.36
N PHE A 468 -4.93 9.63 15.20
CA PHE A 468 -6.23 9.86 14.57
C PHE A 468 -7.01 10.94 15.33
N ALA A 469 -7.10 10.76 16.64
CA ALA A 469 -7.56 11.72 17.61
C ALA A 469 -6.91 11.38 18.96
N HIS A 470 -6.76 12.35 19.85
CA HIS A 470 -6.18 12.09 21.16
C HIS A 470 -7.14 11.39 22.12
N HIS A 471 -8.44 11.56 21.92
CA HIS A 471 -9.52 10.81 22.57
C HIS A 471 -10.62 10.52 21.57
N TYR A 472 -11.05 9.26 21.47
CA TYR A 472 -12.16 8.83 20.60
C TYR A 472 -12.78 7.54 21.13
N SER A 473 -13.98 7.24 20.67
CA SER A 473 -14.63 5.97 20.95
C SER A 473 -14.39 4.98 19.82
N ARG A 474 -14.13 3.73 20.20
CA ARG A 474 -13.96 2.64 19.26
C ARG A 474 -14.96 1.54 19.55
N ASN A 475 -15.55 1.04 18.48
CA ASN A 475 -16.43 -0.11 18.57
C ASN A 475 -15.60 -1.40 18.58
N VAL A 476 -15.68 -2.16 19.64
CA VAL A 476 -15.01 -3.46 19.80
C VAL A 476 -16.05 -4.56 19.95
N ILE A 477 -15.77 -5.72 19.37
CA ILE A 477 -16.58 -6.92 19.54
C ILE A 477 -15.99 -7.69 20.72
N ARG A 478 -16.81 -7.98 21.73
CA ARG A 478 -16.44 -8.88 22.82
C ARG A 478 -17.01 -10.27 22.56
N GLU A 479 -16.29 -11.29 22.97
CA GLU A 479 -16.73 -12.68 22.89
C GLU A 479 -18.11 -12.84 23.53
N GLY A 480 -19.04 -13.47 22.80
CA GLY A 480 -20.41 -13.71 23.25
C GLY A 480 -21.39 -12.53 23.05
N LYS A 481 -20.96 -11.42 22.45
CA LYS A 481 -21.86 -10.30 22.10
C LYS A 481 -22.27 -10.34 20.63
N LYS A 482 -23.52 -9.92 20.35
CA LYS A 482 -24.07 -9.86 18.98
C LYS A 482 -23.69 -8.59 18.23
N THR A 483 -23.27 -7.55 18.96
CA THR A 483 -22.90 -6.25 18.42
C THR A 483 -21.60 -5.75 19.04
N LYS A 484 -21.07 -4.67 18.46
CA LYS A 484 -19.88 -3.96 18.94
C LYS A 484 -20.22 -3.17 20.21
N GLU A 485 -19.31 -3.15 21.15
CA GLU A 485 -19.36 -2.32 22.36
C GLU A 485 -18.49 -1.07 22.18
N LYS A 486 -18.98 0.09 22.60
CA LYS A 486 -18.25 1.35 22.57
C LYS A 486 -17.20 1.36 23.68
N VAL A 487 -15.94 1.58 23.33
CA VAL A 487 -14.82 1.68 24.28
C VAL A 487 -14.05 2.97 24.01
N ASP A 488 -13.80 3.75 25.08
CA ASP A 488 -12.98 4.95 24.98
C ASP A 488 -11.52 4.61 24.78
N VAL A 489 -10.89 5.28 23.81
CA VAL A 489 -9.49 5.11 23.46
C VAL A 489 -8.77 6.44 23.55
N PHE A 490 -7.67 6.46 24.29
CA PHE A 490 -6.78 7.61 24.41
C PHE A 490 -5.49 7.36 23.62
N SER A 491 -4.94 8.38 23.00
CA SER A 491 -3.62 8.27 22.37
C SER A 491 -2.53 8.02 23.42
N PHE A 492 -1.47 7.32 22.99
CA PHE A 492 -0.33 7.03 23.85
C PHE A 492 0.28 8.31 24.44
N GLU A 493 0.52 9.31 23.62
CA GLU A 493 1.12 10.58 24.02
C GLU A 493 0.23 11.37 24.99
N LEU A 494 -1.09 11.32 24.85
CA LEU A 494 -1.99 11.95 25.82
C LEU A 494 -1.92 11.25 27.17
N LEU A 495 -1.96 9.91 27.21
CA LEU A 495 -1.81 9.16 28.46
C LEU A 495 -0.46 9.45 29.14
N ALA A 496 0.62 9.48 28.35
CA ALA A 496 1.94 9.80 28.85
C ALA A 496 2.03 11.25 29.39
N TYR A 497 1.44 12.21 28.67
CA TYR A 497 1.40 13.62 29.09
C TYR A 497 0.61 13.80 30.40
N ARG A 498 -0.55 13.14 30.51
CA ARG A 498 -1.35 13.16 31.74
C ARG A 498 -0.61 12.56 32.93
N GLN A 499 0.16 11.50 32.70
CA GLN A 499 0.93 10.86 33.77
C GLN A 499 2.14 11.69 34.22
N LEU A 500 2.81 12.40 33.30
CA LEU A 500 4.10 13.04 33.55
C LEU A 500 4.02 14.54 33.81
N ILE A 501 3.04 15.24 33.23
CA ILE A 501 2.99 16.70 33.15
C ILE A 501 1.69 17.26 33.74
N ASN A 502 0.52 16.84 33.23
CA ASN A 502 -0.77 17.42 33.60
C ASN A 502 -1.88 16.36 33.56
N ASP A 503 -2.28 15.87 34.72
CA ASP A 503 -3.28 14.81 34.89
C ASP A 503 -4.70 15.21 34.46
N LYS A 504 -4.98 16.53 34.32
CA LYS A 504 -6.26 17.07 33.88
C LYS A 504 -6.35 17.30 32.37
N ALA A 505 -5.23 17.20 31.64
CA ALA A 505 -5.19 17.52 30.22
C ALA A 505 -6.22 16.74 29.40
N MET A 506 -7.01 17.43 28.58
CA MET A 506 -8.04 16.86 27.70
C MET A 506 -8.06 17.59 26.36
N PRO A 507 -8.27 16.88 25.23
CA PRO A 507 -8.47 17.51 23.94
C PRO A 507 -9.75 18.36 23.94
N PHE A 508 -9.69 19.47 23.22
CA PHE A 508 -10.81 20.37 23.00
C PHE A 508 -11.46 20.98 24.26
N SER A 509 -10.75 21.00 25.39
CA SER A 509 -11.26 21.63 26.61
C SER A 509 -11.16 23.16 26.53
N ASP A 510 -12.23 23.84 26.97
CA ASP A 510 -12.26 25.30 27.12
C ASP A 510 -11.59 25.78 28.43
N LYS A 511 -11.27 24.86 29.35
CA LYS A 511 -10.64 25.20 30.63
C LYS A 511 -9.13 25.31 30.46
N GLU A 512 -8.55 26.40 30.89
CA GLU A 512 -7.12 26.67 30.74
C GLU A 512 -6.23 25.59 31.34
N GLU A 513 -6.61 25.03 32.52
CA GLU A 513 -5.87 23.97 33.21
C GLU A 513 -5.93 22.61 32.53
N GLU A 514 -6.83 22.40 31.57
CA GLU A 514 -7.02 21.16 30.82
C GLU A 514 -6.44 21.23 29.40
N LYS A 515 -6.07 22.43 28.92
CA LYS A 515 -5.59 22.64 27.56
C LYS A 515 -4.33 21.83 27.27
N LEU A 516 -4.30 21.26 26.08
CA LEU A 516 -3.12 20.63 25.50
C LEU A 516 -2.22 21.66 24.81
N PRO A 517 -0.89 21.50 24.87
CA PRO A 517 0.05 22.29 24.08
C PRO A 517 -0.20 22.14 22.57
N GLU A 518 0.25 23.13 21.78
CA GLU A 518 0.07 23.20 20.33
C GLU A 518 0.67 22.03 19.54
N TYR A 519 1.64 21.32 20.11
CA TYR A 519 2.20 20.14 19.47
C TYR A 519 1.34 18.86 19.64
N PHE A 520 0.21 18.94 20.36
CA PHE A 520 -0.83 17.91 20.35
C PHE A 520 -1.82 18.18 19.22
N ILE A 521 -1.43 17.83 18.00
CA ILE A 521 -2.31 17.91 16.85
C ILE A 521 -2.66 16.51 16.37
N ASP A 522 -3.86 16.35 15.85
CA ASP A 522 -4.37 15.09 15.33
C ASP A 522 -4.67 15.14 13.83
N SER A 523 -5.10 14.02 13.28
CA SER A 523 -5.32 13.89 11.82
C SER A 523 -6.39 14.83 11.27
N SER A 524 -7.29 15.36 12.10
CA SER A 524 -8.37 16.27 11.68
C SER A 524 -7.92 17.71 11.54
N THR A 525 -6.85 18.09 12.25
CA THR A 525 -6.35 19.49 12.31
C THR A 525 -5.14 19.75 11.43
N ILE A 526 -4.47 18.69 10.94
CA ILE A 526 -3.28 18.78 10.11
C ILE A 526 -3.64 19.16 8.67
N LYS A 527 -2.93 20.14 8.11
CA LYS A 527 -3.12 20.53 6.71
C LYS A 527 -2.68 19.42 5.76
N ALA A 528 -3.41 19.24 4.65
CA ALA A 528 -3.12 18.23 3.63
C ALA A 528 -1.66 18.28 3.14
N LYS A 529 -1.11 19.48 2.94
CA LYS A 529 0.29 19.67 2.55
C LYS A 529 1.28 19.08 3.56
N ALA A 530 1.04 19.23 4.86
CA ALA A 530 1.92 18.68 5.90
C ALA A 530 1.96 17.15 5.89
N HIS A 531 0.83 16.49 5.59
CA HIS A 531 0.79 15.05 5.38
C HIS A 531 1.70 14.61 4.22
N VAL A 532 1.67 15.33 3.09
CA VAL A 532 2.52 15.06 1.92
C VAL A 532 4.00 15.29 2.26
N ASP A 533 4.33 16.39 2.93
CA ASP A 533 5.71 16.74 3.27
C ASP A 533 6.37 15.70 4.19
N ILE A 534 5.66 15.22 5.21
CA ILE A 534 6.13 14.14 6.10
C ILE A 534 6.35 12.84 5.31
N GLN A 535 5.42 12.49 4.43
CA GLN A 535 5.59 11.30 3.58
C GLN A 535 6.79 11.46 2.64
N ALA A 536 6.99 12.62 2.05
CA ALA A 536 8.11 12.90 1.15
C ALA A 536 9.48 12.81 1.87
N ALA A 537 9.56 13.35 3.09
CA ALA A 537 10.77 13.26 3.92
C ALA A 537 11.19 11.80 4.18
N SER A 538 10.21 10.93 4.44
CA SER A 538 10.46 9.49 4.63
C SER A 538 10.69 8.74 3.32
N GLN A 539 9.90 9.02 2.26
CA GLN A 539 9.91 8.25 1.00
C GLN A 539 11.28 8.22 0.35
N LYS A 540 12.07 9.26 0.52
CA LYS A 540 13.44 9.35 0.03
C LYS A 540 14.31 8.17 0.51
N TRP A 541 14.12 7.70 1.74
CA TRP A 541 14.90 6.65 2.38
C TRP A 541 14.19 5.28 2.45
N ILE A 542 12.95 5.19 1.96
CA ILE A 542 12.19 3.94 1.91
C ILE A 542 12.33 3.31 0.52
N ASP A 543 12.89 2.10 0.47
CA ASP A 543 13.09 1.38 -0.80
C ASP A 543 11.80 0.79 -1.36
N SER A 544 10.91 0.30 -0.52
CA SER A 544 9.57 -0.15 -0.93
C SER A 544 8.60 1.04 -1.03
N SER A 545 7.55 1.10 -0.24
CA SER A 545 6.61 2.23 -0.25
C SER A 545 6.10 2.53 1.17
N ILE A 546 5.17 3.48 1.26
CA ILE A 546 4.62 3.97 2.51
C ILE A 546 3.09 3.91 2.40
N SER A 547 2.46 3.28 3.39
CA SER A 547 1.02 3.39 3.59
C SER A 547 0.73 4.67 4.36
N LYS A 548 0.13 5.64 3.70
CA LYS A 548 -0.17 6.97 4.26
C LYS A 548 -1.51 7.47 3.75
N THR A 549 -2.32 7.97 4.67
CA THR A 549 -3.59 8.62 4.37
C THR A 549 -3.47 10.13 4.59
N ILE A 550 -3.91 10.90 3.62
CA ILE A 550 -4.07 12.35 3.74
C ILE A 550 -5.52 12.60 4.11
N ASN A 551 -5.78 12.89 5.38
CA ASN A 551 -7.12 13.21 5.84
C ASN A 551 -7.45 14.66 5.50
N VAL A 552 -8.66 14.89 5.00
CA VAL A 552 -9.18 16.23 4.70
C VAL A 552 -10.59 16.38 5.26
N PRO A 553 -11.00 17.58 5.69
CA PRO A 553 -12.35 17.85 6.19
C PRO A 553 -13.44 17.50 5.17
N THR A 554 -14.66 17.28 5.65
CA THR A 554 -15.83 16.96 4.81
C THR A 554 -16.13 18.09 3.81
N ASP A 555 -15.92 19.34 4.20
CA ASP A 555 -16.14 20.56 3.41
C ASP A 555 -14.89 21.03 2.64
N TYR A 556 -13.85 20.16 2.51
CA TYR A 556 -12.62 20.52 1.80
C TYR A 556 -12.90 20.87 0.35
N ASP A 557 -12.34 21.98 -0.13
CA ASP A 557 -12.55 22.45 -1.50
C ASP A 557 -12.06 21.44 -2.54
N TYR A 558 -12.86 21.21 -3.59
CA TYR A 558 -12.55 20.20 -4.61
C TYR A 558 -11.32 20.57 -5.47
N GLU A 559 -11.10 21.85 -5.77
CA GLU A 559 -9.91 22.27 -6.51
C GLU A 559 -8.64 22.10 -5.68
N ASP A 560 -8.71 22.44 -4.39
CA ASP A 560 -7.61 22.19 -3.45
C ASP A 560 -7.35 20.68 -3.28
N PHE A 561 -8.39 19.87 -3.30
CA PHE A 561 -8.25 18.40 -3.27
C PHE A 561 -7.47 17.87 -4.46
N LYS A 562 -7.77 18.32 -5.68
CA LYS A 562 -7.01 17.94 -6.89
C LYS A 562 -5.54 18.37 -6.80
N ASN A 563 -5.28 19.51 -6.20
CA ASN A 563 -3.93 20.05 -6.02
C ASN A 563 -3.07 19.19 -5.08
N ILE A 564 -3.67 18.45 -4.13
CA ILE A 564 -2.94 17.51 -3.27
C ILE A 564 -2.20 16.46 -4.11
N TYR A 565 -2.87 15.87 -5.09
CA TYR A 565 -2.29 14.82 -5.94
C TYR A 565 -1.20 15.35 -6.87
N LEU A 566 -1.36 16.54 -7.42
CA LEU A 566 -0.31 17.19 -8.20
C LEU A 566 0.91 17.52 -7.32
N TYR A 567 0.67 18.03 -6.12
CA TYR A 567 1.72 18.30 -5.16
C TYR A 567 2.46 17.02 -4.73
N ALA A 568 1.73 15.94 -4.43
CA ALA A 568 2.31 14.64 -4.11
C ALA A 568 3.20 14.09 -5.25
N TYR A 569 2.75 14.25 -6.50
CA TYR A 569 3.56 13.92 -7.66
C TYR A 569 4.85 14.74 -7.72
N ASP A 570 4.77 16.06 -7.54
CA ASP A 570 5.93 16.96 -7.62
C ASP A 570 6.91 16.74 -6.45
N GLN A 571 6.43 16.31 -5.27
CA GLN A 571 7.25 15.96 -4.10
C GLN A 571 7.94 14.58 -4.17
N GLY A 572 7.80 13.85 -5.24
CA GLY A 572 8.52 12.59 -5.42
C GLY A 572 7.90 11.36 -4.75
N LEU A 573 6.64 11.39 -4.35
CA LEU A 573 5.97 10.24 -3.74
C LEU A 573 5.81 9.08 -4.74
N LYS A 574 5.77 7.85 -4.24
CA LYS A 574 5.46 6.63 -5.01
C LYS A 574 3.96 6.34 -5.09
N GLY A 575 3.18 6.92 -4.20
CA GLY A 575 1.73 6.80 -4.16
C GLY A 575 1.11 7.80 -3.21
N CYS A 576 -0.19 7.99 -3.33
CA CYS A 576 -0.95 8.93 -2.51
C CYS A 576 -2.36 8.38 -2.32
N THR A 577 -2.87 8.47 -1.10
CA THR A 577 -4.25 8.12 -0.74
C THR A 577 -4.82 9.25 0.09
N THR A 578 -6.01 9.71 -0.24
CA THR A 578 -6.75 10.70 0.53
C THR A 578 -7.98 10.08 1.16
N PHE A 579 -8.38 10.61 2.28
CA PHE A 579 -9.65 10.26 2.90
C PHE A 579 -10.39 11.55 3.28
N ARG A 580 -11.58 11.70 2.70
CA ARG A 580 -12.57 12.71 3.06
C ARG A 580 -13.82 11.97 3.54
N PHE A 581 -14.27 12.23 4.75
CA PHE A 581 -15.49 11.62 5.21
C PHE A 581 -16.67 12.10 4.36
N ASN A 582 -17.40 11.14 3.77
CA ASN A 582 -18.62 11.39 3.03
C ASN A 582 -19.74 10.58 3.67
N PRO A 583 -20.69 11.22 4.40
CA PRO A 583 -21.76 10.52 5.11
C PRO A 583 -22.64 9.65 4.20
N GLU A 584 -22.76 10.01 2.92
CA GLU A 584 -23.55 9.27 1.94
C GLU A 584 -22.88 7.97 1.50
N ALA A 585 -21.53 7.97 1.44
CA ALA A 585 -20.74 6.83 0.94
C ALA A 585 -20.16 5.94 2.06
N PHE A 586 -19.84 6.53 3.21
CA PHE A 586 -19.13 5.86 4.32
C PHE A 586 -19.96 5.88 5.61
N GLN A 587 -21.05 5.15 5.61
CA GLN A 587 -21.79 4.93 6.84
C GLN A 587 -21.05 3.86 7.68
N GLY A 588 -20.68 4.20 8.92
CA GLY A 588 -20.11 3.27 9.89
C GLY A 588 -18.58 3.12 9.94
N VAL A 589 -17.82 3.93 9.23
CA VAL A 589 -16.35 4.05 9.39
C VAL A 589 -16.07 4.90 10.64
N LEU A 590 -14.86 4.78 11.21
CA LEU A 590 -14.37 5.57 12.36
C LEU A 590 -14.81 7.04 12.24
N VAL A 591 -15.84 7.41 12.99
CA VAL A 591 -16.45 8.73 13.00
C VAL A 591 -16.23 9.38 14.35
N THR A 592 -16.07 10.69 14.38
CA THR A 592 -16.06 11.43 15.64
C THR A 592 -17.46 11.45 16.25
N GLU A 593 -17.58 11.77 17.54
CA GLU A 593 -18.88 11.87 18.19
C GLU A 593 -19.78 12.92 17.51
N LYS A 594 -19.16 14.00 17.01
CA LYS A 594 -19.84 15.03 16.24
C LYS A 594 -20.41 14.50 14.92
N ASP A 595 -19.63 13.67 14.21
CA ASP A 595 -20.11 13.05 12.95
C ASP A 595 -21.31 12.12 13.21
N LEU A 596 -21.31 11.38 14.34
CA LEU A 596 -22.45 10.54 14.74
C LEU A 596 -23.69 11.35 15.10
N GLU A 597 -23.54 12.51 15.74
CA GLU A 597 -24.63 13.43 16.04
C GLU A 597 -25.23 14.07 14.77
N GLU A 598 -24.41 14.29 13.74
CA GLU A 598 -24.83 14.90 12.47
C GLU A 598 -25.39 13.88 11.49
N THR A 599 -24.97 12.59 11.58
CA THR A 599 -25.38 11.53 10.64
C THR A 599 -26.71 10.90 11.06
N THR A 600 -27.65 10.79 10.12
CA THR A 600 -28.94 10.10 10.31
C THR A 600 -28.94 8.78 9.58
N TYR A 601 -29.36 7.70 10.26
CA TYR A 601 -29.50 6.35 9.72
C TYR A 601 -30.96 6.01 9.56
N GLN A 602 -31.32 5.38 8.44
CA GLN A 602 -32.67 4.93 8.15
C GLN A 602 -32.78 3.42 8.31
N PHE A 603 -33.74 2.97 9.12
CA PHE A 603 -34.02 1.56 9.32
C PHE A 603 -35.44 1.25 8.81
N THR A 604 -35.59 0.10 8.15
CA THR A 604 -36.88 -0.43 7.74
C THR A 604 -37.39 -1.38 8.83
N LEU A 605 -38.58 -1.12 9.35
CA LEU A 605 -39.25 -1.94 10.35
C LEU A 605 -39.93 -3.15 9.71
N ASP A 606 -40.26 -4.17 10.51
CA ASP A 606 -40.93 -5.40 10.07
C ASP A 606 -42.33 -5.16 9.46
N ASP A 607 -42.97 -4.07 9.81
CA ASP A 607 -44.25 -3.63 9.25
C ASP A 607 -44.12 -2.86 7.93
N GLY A 608 -42.90 -2.68 7.44
CA GLY A 608 -42.58 -1.93 6.21
C GLY A 608 -42.47 -0.41 6.42
N GLY A 609 -42.64 0.08 7.64
CA GLY A 609 -42.36 1.48 8.01
C GLY A 609 -40.87 1.78 8.03
N THR A 610 -40.51 3.05 7.98
CA THR A 610 -39.13 3.50 8.13
C THR A 610 -38.99 4.45 9.31
N ILE A 611 -37.89 4.32 10.06
CA ILE A 611 -37.50 5.26 11.10
C ILE A 611 -36.16 5.87 10.76
N GLU A 612 -35.96 7.13 11.13
CA GLU A 612 -34.70 7.84 11.02
C GLU A 612 -34.16 8.12 12.43
N VAL A 613 -32.93 7.70 12.69
CA VAL A 613 -32.29 7.79 14.01
C VAL A 613 -30.88 8.34 13.85
N LYS A 614 -30.46 9.25 14.73
CA LYS A 614 -29.09 9.76 14.74
C LYS A 614 -28.09 8.66 15.11
N GLY A 615 -26.88 8.71 14.57
CA GLY A 615 -25.90 7.67 14.74
C GLY A 615 -25.50 7.38 16.18
N ASN A 616 -25.55 8.37 17.05
CA ASN A 616 -25.29 8.27 18.48
C ASN A 616 -26.52 7.91 19.33
N GLU A 617 -27.73 7.94 18.78
CA GLU A 617 -28.95 7.56 19.48
C GLU A 617 -29.05 6.04 19.64
N GLU A 618 -29.71 5.60 20.72
CA GLU A 618 -29.91 4.20 21.02
C GLU A 618 -31.19 3.68 20.36
N ILE A 619 -31.10 2.48 19.80
CA ILE A 619 -32.21 1.75 19.19
C ILE A 619 -32.26 0.33 19.77
N GLU A 620 -33.44 -0.13 20.10
CA GLU A 620 -33.70 -1.49 20.57
C GLU A 620 -33.93 -2.40 19.36
N TYR A 621 -33.15 -3.49 19.26
CA TYR A 621 -33.28 -4.48 18.20
C TYR A 621 -32.93 -5.87 18.72
N ASP A 622 -33.80 -6.87 18.43
CA ASP A 622 -33.60 -8.27 18.88
C ASP A 622 -33.40 -8.40 20.41
N GLY A 623 -34.09 -7.52 21.19
CA GLY A 623 -34.03 -7.51 22.66
C GLY A 623 -32.73 -6.95 23.26
N GLU A 624 -31.91 -6.32 22.46
CA GLU A 624 -30.69 -5.63 22.91
C GLU A 624 -30.72 -4.16 22.46
N THR A 625 -30.08 -3.28 23.26
CA THR A 625 -29.94 -1.85 22.94
C THR A 625 -28.62 -1.60 22.24
N HIS A 626 -28.65 -0.92 21.10
CA HIS A 626 -27.51 -0.61 20.25
C HIS A 626 -27.50 0.87 19.88
N SER A 627 -26.31 1.46 19.62
CA SER A 627 -26.31 2.73 18.88
C SER A 627 -26.74 2.50 17.43
N ALA A 628 -27.48 3.44 16.86
CA ALA A 628 -28.01 3.32 15.49
C ALA A 628 -26.89 3.06 14.47
N ALA A 629 -25.76 3.75 14.58
CA ALA A 629 -24.61 3.51 13.73
C ALA A 629 -24.08 2.06 13.80
N ASN A 630 -23.95 1.51 15.01
CA ASN A 630 -23.44 0.14 15.21
C ASN A 630 -24.40 -0.92 14.69
N LEU A 631 -25.69 -0.74 14.92
CA LEU A 631 -26.70 -1.65 14.42
C LEU A 631 -26.75 -1.63 12.89
N TYR A 632 -26.75 -0.44 12.30
CA TYR A 632 -26.75 -0.28 10.85
C TYR A 632 -25.58 -1.00 10.19
N ASP A 633 -24.37 -0.83 10.72
CA ASP A 633 -23.16 -1.52 10.23
C ASP A 633 -23.28 -3.04 10.34
N ALA A 634 -23.70 -3.54 11.51
CA ALA A 634 -23.83 -4.96 11.74
C ALA A 634 -24.84 -5.62 10.78
N LEU A 635 -25.95 -4.95 10.51
CA LEU A 635 -26.98 -5.41 9.57
C LEU A 635 -26.49 -5.32 8.11
N LYS A 636 -25.91 -4.18 7.72
CA LYS A 636 -25.45 -3.93 6.36
C LYS A 636 -24.29 -4.85 5.95
N GLU A 637 -23.36 -5.12 6.87
CA GLU A 637 -22.24 -6.03 6.63
C GLU A 637 -22.61 -7.52 6.81
N GLY A 638 -23.82 -7.82 7.28
CA GLY A 638 -24.37 -9.18 7.42
C GLY A 638 -23.67 -10.03 8.49
N TYR A 639 -23.07 -9.42 9.50
CA TYR A 639 -22.45 -10.12 10.62
C TYR A 639 -23.22 -10.03 11.94
N TYR A 640 -24.41 -9.40 11.96
CA TYR A 640 -25.26 -9.38 13.15
C TYR A 640 -25.53 -10.80 13.67
N GLY A 641 -25.23 -11.05 14.94
CA GLY A 641 -25.41 -12.38 15.56
C GLY A 641 -24.48 -13.49 15.07
N LYS A 642 -23.42 -13.20 14.32
CA LYS A 642 -22.49 -14.19 13.73
C LYS A 642 -21.08 -14.17 14.37
N PHE A 643 -21.00 -14.00 15.70
CA PHE A 643 -19.72 -13.96 16.41
C PHE A 643 -19.47 -15.22 17.25
#